data_c19fc4d901a666ae8a31c34699742625
#
_entry.id   c19fc4d901a666ae8a31c34699742625
#
_cell.length_a   1.000
_cell.length_b   1.000
_cell.length_c   1.000
_cell.angle_alpha   90.00
_cell.angle_beta   90.00
_cell.angle_gamma   90.00
#
_symmetry.space_group_name_H-M   'P 1'
#
loop_
_entity.id
_entity.type
_entity.pdbx_description
1 polymer ?
#
loop_
_entity_poly.entity_id
_entity_poly.type
_entity_poly.pdbx_seq_one_letter_code
_entity_poly.pdbx_strand_id
1 'polypeptide(L)'
;MKTRLLFIVVLLALSGINPQPVIRAAPRAVIQAPVLKWQRGGCYTSWCETGWYSSPAVADLDGDGTMEVIGAAYTLFVLNGEDGTLQWSVDPAGSRVWPGVVVADLDGDGDLEIVTAHGGGYVHVFDHAGNTIWSQHPVSNEFRSLAVADLDGDGDMEIVVGLARLDRVNAWVFEHTGSIRAGWPQLSNDEGSAAGLYNDNIGLGDLDGDGVLELVIPSDTITICAYEPDGSHLPTHEMYHGHSGHDMDHWGEVPAYVDLEYETRGWGPCYTESTARANFANGPANVVDVNGDGVTEVVVIGDVHDCHTSPYTDLYNGPYIFNADRSRFNASGFDWTTLPVDTGTPVIQNYNVIESVQPNPVTVDLDSDGNLEMLYPSYDGRVHAFWLDKTEHHNWPYSVYNVAEGCYRFASEPVVADLDNDGHPEVIFASWVQKGSGRTGKVHILDYQGNSLHERDLPLAHSGNWNGALAAPTLANIDDDPDLELVLNTAHSGLVAYDLPGTADARILWSTGRGNYQRTGAFLHGSLRASRVSVQPILPGPGDALTYTIRLDNPFGPALPGARVTDTLPAEVHYLGNLWASSGGYGEADGVITWTGTVPAAVPVTITFGVTVSEQITTPQAIASTVLIDDGLGNVLERPAVVIANGHPVYLPLVLR
;
A
#
# COMPACT_ATOMS: atom_id res chain seq x y z
N MET A 1 51.18 6.76 -41.23
CA MET A 1 50.30 7.68 -40.57
C MET A 1 50.31 7.32 -39.08
N LYS A 2 50.90 8.19 -38.23
CA LYS A 2 51.10 7.91 -36.81
C LYS A 2 49.96 8.56 -36.04
N THR A 3 49.10 7.72 -35.42
CA THR A 3 48.04 8.14 -34.52
C THR A 3 48.64 8.52 -33.17
N ARG A 4 48.58 9.80 -32.80
CA ARG A 4 48.96 10.27 -31.45
C ARG A 4 47.73 10.25 -30.56
N LEU A 5 47.76 9.38 -29.56
CA LEU A 5 46.84 9.40 -28.45
C LEU A 5 47.22 10.56 -27.52
N LEU A 6 46.33 11.52 -27.34
CA LEU A 6 46.52 12.64 -26.43
C LEU A 6 45.87 12.25 -25.08
N PHE A 7 46.70 11.95 -24.09
CA PHE A 7 46.23 11.83 -22.68
C PHE A 7 46.10 13.25 -22.14
N ILE A 8 44.86 13.63 -21.77
CA ILE A 8 44.62 14.85 -21.01
C ILE A 8 44.74 14.49 -19.54
N VAL A 9 45.82 14.91 -18.90
CA VAL A 9 45.99 14.90 -17.45
C VAL A 9 45.32 16.18 -16.93
N VAL A 10 44.17 16.02 -16.27
CA VAL A 10 43.55 17.12 -15.50
C VAL A 10 44.30 17.22 -14.19
N LEU A 11 45.22 18.18 -14.07
CA LEU A 11 45.76 18.56 -12.75
C LEU A 11 44.70 19.41 -12.04
N LEU A 12 43.94 18.81 -11.16
CA LEU A 12 43.17 19.50 -10.12
C LEU A 12 44.17 19.98 -9.06
N ALA A 13 44.42 21.29 -9.03
CA ALA A 13 45.13 21.91 -7.91
C ALA A 13 44.25 21.85 -6.67
N LEU A 14 44.41 20.80 -5.85
CA LEU A 14 43.86 20.68 -4.52
C LEU A 14 44.63 21.59 -3.57
N SER A 15 44.27 22.87 -3.51
CA SER A 15 44.70 23.75 -2.43
C SER A 15 43.57 23.91 -1.43
N GLY A 16 43.71 23.26 -0.28
CA GLY A 16 42.97 23.58 0.94
C GLY A 16 41.53 23.05 1.00
N ILE A 17 41.35 21.74 0.87
CA ILE A 17 40.14 21.13 1.40
C ILE A 17 40.35 21.04 2.92
N ASN A 18 39.76 21.97 3.66
CA ASN A 18 39.47 21.72 5.07
C ASN A 18 38.61 20.45 5.10
N PRO A 19 38.95 19.43 5.91
CA PRO A 19 38.07 18.31 6.08
C PRO A 19 36.76 18.88 6.62
N GLN A 20 35.73 18.85 5.81
CA GLN A 20 34.35 19.03 6.29
C GLN A 20 34.21 18.08 7.48
N PRO A 21 33.56 18.50 8.57
CA PRO A 21 33.19 17.54 9.60
C PRO A 21 32.43 16.42 8.88
N VAL A 22 32.95 15.22 8.95
CA VAL A 22 32.17 14.03 8.61
C VAL A 22 30.94 14.14 9.52
N ILE A 23 29.81 14.51 8.95
CA ILE A 23 28.53 14.35 9.62
C ILE A 23 28.51 12.84 9.84
N ARG A 24 28.86 12.40 11.06
CA ARG A 24 28.55 11.05 11.48
C ARG A 24 27.04 10.99 11.35
N ALA A 25 26.54 10.08 10.50
CA ALA A 25 25.16 9.67 10.58
C ALA A 25 24.82 9.52 12.07
N ALA A 26 23.71 10.04 12.50
CA ALA A 26 23.20 9.82 13.83
C ALA A 26 23.30 8.31 14.12
N PRO A 27 23.64 7.88 15.35
CA PRO A 27 23.60 6.47 15.65
C PRO A 27 22.22 5.96 15.23
N ARG A 28 22.21 4.94 14.36
CA ARG A 28 21.00 4.26 13.89
C ARG A 28 20.11 3.98 15.11
N ALA A 29 18.84 4.36 15.04
CA ALA A 29 17.88 3.96 16.05
C ALA A 29 17.84 2.43 16.06
N VAL A 30 17.91 1.83 17.23
CA VAL A 30 17.75 0.37 17.35
C VAL A 30 16.27 0.12 17.51
N ILE A 31 15.66 -0.56 16.56
CA ILE A 31 14.27 -0.99 16.65
C ILE A 31 14.10 -1.76 17.96
N GLN A 32 13.26 -1.26 18.83
CA GLN A 32 12.99 -1.86 20.12
C GLN A 32 11.83 -2.85 20.04
N ALA A 33 11.74 -3.73 21.05
CA ALA A 33 10.65 -4.69 21.09
C ALA A 33 9.32 -3.97 21.37
N PRO A 34 8.22 -4.33 20.68
CA PRO A 34 6.90 -3.76 20.93
C PRO A 34 6.48 -3.84 22.39
N VAL A 35 5.91 -2.78 22.91
CA VAL A 35 5.41 -2.68 24.30
C VAL A 35 3.89 -2.60 24.28
N LEU A 36 3.20 -3.49 25.01
CA LEU A 36 1.75 -3.44 25.09
C LEU A 36 1.31 -2.10 25.71
N LYS A 37 0.60 -1.26 24.95
CA LYS A 37 0.06 0.03 25.39
C LYS A 37 -1.28 -0.17 26.08
N TRP A 38 -2.23 -0.71 25.36
CA TRP A 38 -3.55 -1.04 25.91
C TRP A 38 -4.20 -2.24 25.21
N GLN A 39 -5.22 -2.81 25.86
CA GLN A 39 -6.11 -3.84 25.32
C GLN A 39 -7.54 -3.50 25.69
N ARG A 40 -8.44 -3.49 24.71
CA ARG A 40 -9.85 -3.15 24.90
C ARG A 40 -10.79 -4.15 24.25
N GLY A 41 -11.94 -4.35 24.88
CA GLY A 41 -12.90 -5.35 24.46
C GLY A 41 -12.37 -6.76 24.68
N GLY A 42 -12.70 -7.63 23.77
CA GLY A 42 -12.41 -9.04 23.89
C GLY A 42 -13.62 -9.82 24.31
N CYS A 43 -13.52 -11.10 24.16
CA CYS A 43 -14.67 -11.93 24.24
C CYS A 43 -14.42 -13.23 24.92
N TYR A 44 -15.43 -13.64 25.60
CA TYR A 44 -15.43 -14.84 26.40
C TYR A 44 -16.18 -15.99 25.71
N THR A 45 -16.77 -15.70 24.54
CA THR A 45 -17.44 -16.66 23.68
C THR A 45 -17.00 -16.45 22.24
N SER A 46 -17.20 -17.41 21.34
CA SER A 46 -16.98 -17.18 19.92
C SER A 46 -17.94 -16.10 19.40
N TRP A 47 -17.51 -15.24 18.51
CA TRP A 47 -18.33 -14.26 17.84
C TRP A 47 -18.82 -13.10 18.71
N CYS A 48 -17.95 -12.43 19.38
CA CYS A 48 -18.25 -11.22 20.11
C CYS A 48 -17.33 -10.09 19.67
N GLU A 49 -17.28 -9.01 20.39
CA GLU A 49 -16.59 -7.73 20.15
C GLU A 49 -15.11 -7.87 19.80
N THR A 50 -14.80 -8.62 18.73
CA THR A 50 -13.44 -8.77 18.20
C THR A 50 -13.51 -9.04 16.72
N GLY A 51 -12.67 -8.36 15.97
CA GLY A 51 -12.57 -8.54 14.54
C GLY A 51 -12.03 -9.91 14.17
N TRP A 52 -12.36 -10.32 12.98
CA TRP A 52 -11.87 -11.56 12.42
C TRP A 52 -10.91 -11.25 11.28
N TYR A 53 -11.38 -10.57 10.26
CA TYR A 53 -10.61 -10.11 9.11
C TYR A 53 -10.60 -8.58 8.99
N SER A 54 -11.44 -7.89 9.78
CA SER A 54 -11.58 -6.44 9.70
C SER A 54 -10.37 -5.74 10.27
N SER A 55 -9.52 -5.20 9.42
CA SER A 55 -8.40 -4.35 9.82
C SER A 55 -8.92 -3.04 10.39
N PRO A 56 -8.35 -2.54 11.52
CA PRO A 56 -8.73 -1.27 12.10
C PRO A 56 -8.29 -0.09 11.23
N ALA A 57 -8.89 1.08 11.47
CA ALA A 57 -8.44 2.35 10.95
C ALA A 57 -8.06 3.30 12.09
N VAL A 58 -7.28 4.34 11.78
CA VAL A 58 -6.88 5.38 12.72
C VAL A 58 -7.05 6.72 12.04
N ALA A 59 -7.72 7.65 12.69
CA ALA A 59 -7.92 9.00 12.18
C ALA A 59 -8.25 9.97 13.32
N ASP A 60 -7.96 11.25 13.13
CA ASP A 60 -8.55 12.34 13.92
C ASP A 60 -9.95 12.62 13.33
N LEU A 61 -10.95 11.89 13.86
CA LEU A 61 -12.30 11.86 13.29
C LEU A 61 -13.08 13.17 13.51
N ASP A 62 -12.83 13.85 14.62
CA ASP A 62 -13.59 15.05 14.99
C ASP A 62 -12.78 16.35 14.88
N GLY A 63 -11.53 16.24 14.39
CA GLY A 63 -10.64 17.37 14.13
C GLY A 63 -10.13 18.04 15.41
N ASP A 64 -10.14 17.34 16.55
CA ASP A 64 -9.69 17.89 17.84
C ASP A 64 -8.18 17.76 18.07
N GLY A 65 -7.48 17.05 17.18
CA GLY A 65 -6.04 16.80 17.20
C GLY A 65 -5.64 15.56 17.96
N THR A 66 -6.56 14.80 18.50
CA THR A 66 -6.32 13.48 19.07
C THR A 66 -6.74 12.39 18.08
N MET A 67 -6.05 11.25 18.09
CA MET A 67 -6.37 10.17 17.17
C MET A 67 -7.38 9.21 17.75
N GLU A 68 -8.33 8.79 16.93
CA GLU A 68 -9.25 7.71 17.21
C GLU A 68 -8.79 6.42 16.54
N VAL A 69 -9.06 5.31 17.24
CA VAL A 69 -8.93 3.96 16.71
C VAL A 69 -10.31 3.40 16.41
N ILE A 70 -10.57 3.13 15.13
CA ILE A 70 -11.84 2.65 14.63
C ILE A 70 -11.74 1.15 14.39
N GLY A 71 -12.55 0.37 15.07
CA GLY A 71 -12.60 -1.07 14.93
C GLY A 71 -14.01 -1.59 14.70
N ALA A 72 -14.11 -2.72 14.03
CA ALA A 72 -15.39 -3.37 13.81
C ALA A 72 -15.33 -4.88 14.00
N ALA A 73 -16.44 -5.41 14.47
CA ALA A 73 -16.72 -6.83 14.57
C ALA A 73 -18.19 -7.10 14.24
N TYR A 74 -19.07 -7.18 15.23
CA TYR A 74 -20.53 -7.06 15.08
C TYR A 74 -20.97 -5.62 15.27
N THR A 75 -20.30 -4.90 16.16
CA THR A 75 -20.44 -3.47 16.35
C THR A 75 -19.30 -2.74 15.68
N LEU A 76 -19.57 -1.54 15.19
CA LEU A 76 -18.59 -0.52 14.92
C LEU A 76 -18.32 0.22 16.22
N PHE A 77 -17.09 0.45 16.58
CA PHE A 77 -16.70 1.16 17.79
C PHE A 77 -15.49 2.05 17.57
N VAL A 78 -15.49 3.18 18.25
CA VAL A 78 -14.43 4.17 18.20
C VAL A 78 -13.84 4.34 19.61
N LEU A 79 -12.53 4.21 19.68
CA LEU A 79 -11.74 4.30 20.90
C LEU A 79 -10.81 5.51 20.82
N ASN A 80 -10.55 6.13 21.96
CA ASN A 80 -9.46 7.08 22.09
C ASN A 80 -8.12 6.36 21.88
N GLY A 81 -7.23 6.93 21.05
CA GLY A 81 -5.95 6.31 20.69
C GLY A 81 -5.01 6.17 21.88
N GLU A 82 -4.92 7.19 22.74
CA GLU A 82 -4.00 7.27 23.86
C GLU A 82 -4.20 6.12 24.87
N ASP A 83 -5.45 5.83 25.27
CA ASP A 83 -5.74 4.91 26.35
C ASP A 83 -6.73 3.78 26.00
N GLY A 84 -7.25 3.79 24.77
CA GLY A 84 -8.23 2.82 24.28
C GLY A 84 -9.60 2.94 24.94
N THR A 85 -9.95 4.06 25.59
CA THR A 85 -11.29 4.25 26.15
C THR A 85 -12.33 4.35 25.05
N LEU A 86 -13.48 3.70 25.25
CA LEU A 86 -14.59 3.74 24.30
C LEU A 86 -15.20 5.14 24.26
N GLN A 87 -15.18 5.77 23.09
CA GLN A 87 -15.90 7.02 22.85
C GLN A 87 -17.36 6.72 22.50
N TRP A 88 -17.60 5.91 21.48
CA TRP A 88 -18.94 5.47 21.11
C TRP A 88 -18.92 4.11 20.38
N SER A 89 -20.07 3.48 20.27
CA SER A 89 -20.25 2.26 19.47
C SER A 89 -21.68 2.17 18.93
N VAL A 90 -21.84 1.52 17.77
CA VAL A 90 -23.12 1.28 17.12
C VAL A 90 -23.17 -0.13 16.54
N ASP A 91 -24.34 -0.80 16.68
CA ASP A 91 -24.62 -2.09 16.04
C ASP A 91 -25.66 -1.86 14.93
N PRO A 92 -25.20 -1.57 13.69
CA PRO A 92 -26.11 -1.11 12.65
C PRO A 92 -26.98 -2.20 12.06
N ALA A 93 -26.52 -3.45 12.04
CA ALA A 93 -27.20 -4.53 11.32
C ALA A 93 -27.29 -5.86 12.09
N GLY A 94 -26.79 -5.95 13.31
CA GLY A 94 -26.73 -7.20 14.09
C GLY A 94 -25.91 -8.31 13.41
N SER A 95 -25.06 -7.96 12.49
CA SER A 95 -24.27 -8.84 11.63
C SER A 95 -22.81 -8.44 11.64
N ARG A 96 -21.95 -9.41 11.31
CA ARG A 96 -20.50 -9.17 11.31
C ARG A 96 -20.06 -8.22 10.20
N VAL A 97 -19.15 -7.30 10.53
CA VAL A 97 -18.30 -6.60 9.57
C VAL A 97 -17.13 -7.52 9.22
N TRP A 98 -16.97 -7.85 7.96
CA TRP A 98 -15.91 -8.72 7.47
C TRP A 98 -14.72 -7.96 6.93
N PRO A 99 -14.90 -6.99 5.98
CA PRO A 99 -13.78 -6.23 5.42
C PRO A 99 -13.19 -5.27 6.44
N GLY A 100 -12.03 -4.70 6.12
CA GLY A 100 -11.45 -3.59 6.86
C GLY A 100 -12.40 -2.40 6.91
N VAL A 101 -12.39 -1.67 8.02
CA VAL A 101 -13.14 -0.41 8.14
C VAL A 101 -12.50 0.63 7.22
N VAL A 102 -13.30 1.33 6.43
CA VAL A 102 -12.87 2.47 5.63
C VAL A 102 -13.13 3.76 6.38
N VAL A 103 -12.17 4.68 6.34
CA VAL A 103 -12.31 6.06 6.79
C VAL A 103 -11.83 6.98 5.67
N ALA A 104 -12.68 7.89 5.22
CA ALA A 104 -12.39 8.81 4.14
C ALA A 104 -13.34 10.02 4.19
N ASP A 105 -12.92 11.15 3.63
CA ASP A 105 -13.77 12.28 3.26
C ASP A 105 -14.46 11.91 1.94
N LEU A 106 -15.73 11.51 2.02
CA LEU A 106 -16.44 10.93 0.87
C LEU A 106 -16.98 11.97 -0.11
N ASP A 107 -17.27 13.19 0.37
CA ASP A 107 -17.90 14.24 -0.42
C ASP A 107 -17.08 15.54 -0.52
N GLY A 108 -15.81 15.48 -0.08
CA GLY A 108 -14.85 16.56 -0.19
C GLY A 108 -15.14 17.77 0.71
N ASP A 109 -15.97 17.62 1.76
CA ASP A 109 -16.34 18.70 2.66
C ASP A 109 -15.34 18.93 3.81
N GLY A 110 -14.41 17.98 4.02
CA GLY A 110 -13.34 18.00 5.00
C GLY A 110 -13.66 17.26 6.29
N ASP A 111 -14.87 16.80 6.49
CA ASP A 111 -15.25 15.89 7.57
C ASP A 111 -14.98 14.43 7.13
N LEU A 112 -14.71 13.53 8.08
CA LEU A 112 -14.42 12.13 7.75
C LEU A 112 -15.64 11.25 7.98
N GLU A 113 -15.93 10.39 7.01
CA GLU A 113 -16.94 9.35 7.09
C GLU A 113 -16.33 7.98 7.37
N ILE A 114 -17.13 7.14 8.02
CA ILE A 114 -16.80 5.75 8.27
C ILE A 114 -17.70 4.85 7.42
N VAL A 115 -17.10 4.00 6.60
CA VAL A 115 -17.85 3.04 5.76
C VAL A 115 -17.66 1.63 6.29
N THR A 116 -18.76 0.88 6.38
CA THR A 116 -18.75 -0.53 6.75
C THR A 116 -19.63 -1.36 5.83
N ALA A 117 -19.17 -2.57 5.52
CA ALA A 117 -19.96 -3.58 4.81
C ALA A 117 -20.15 -4.81 5.70
N HIS A 118 -21.35 -5.40 5.68
CA HIS A 118 -21.77 -6.37 6.69
C HIS A 118 -22.19 -7.71 6.11
N GLY A 119 -22.05 -8.75 6.94
CA GLY A 119 -22.76 -10.00 6.79
C GLY A 119 -24.27 -9.73 6.86
N GLY A 120 -25.02 -10.09 5.84
CA GLY A 120 -26.43 -9.75 5.73
C GLY A 120 -26.72 -8.75 4.61
N GLY A 121 -25.68 -8.25 3.96
CA GLY A 121 -25.79 -7.45 2.74
C GLY A 121 -26.09 -5.98 2.96
N TYR A 122 -25.67 -5.45 4.10
CA TYR A 122 -25.78 -4.01 4.40
C TYR A 122 -24.47 -3.28 4.11
N VAL A 123 -24.61 -2.07 3.62
CA VAL A 123 -23.56 -1.05 3.54
C VAL A 123 -24.05 0.16 4.34
N HIS A 124 -23.22 0.64 5.25
CA HIS A 124 -23.52 1.83 6.06
C HIS A 124 -22.42 2.86 5.92
N VAL A 125 -22.82 4.12 5.90
CA VAL A 125 -21.95 5.27 6.05
C VAL A 125 -22.38 6.04 7.30
N PHE A 126 -21.39 6.36 8.13
CA PHE A 126 -21.57 7.06 9.39
C PHE A 126 -20.75 8.35 9.38
N ASP A 127 -21.24 9.37 10.08
CA ASP A 127 -20.44 10.53 10.43
C ASP A 127 -19.45 10.21 11.59
N HIS A 128 -18.58 11.15 11.90
CA HIS A 128 -17.60 11.03 12.98
C HIS A 128 -18.22 10.74 14.36
N ALA A 129 -19.47 11.09 14.57
CA ALA A 129 -20.19 10.89 15.84
C ALA A 129 -20.98 9.56 15.89
N GLY A 130 -20.91 8.73 14.83
CA GLY A 130 -21.60 7.44 14.73
C GLY A 130 -23.06 7.54 14.30
N ASN A 131 -23.53 8.70 13.81
CA ASN A 131 -24.86 8.79 13.22
C ASN A 131 -24.82 8.24 11.79
N THR A 132 -25.83 7.44 11.43
CA THR A 132 -25.94 6.93 10.06
C THR A 132 -26.29 8.06 9.11
N ILE A 133 -25.42 8.35 8.14
CA ILE A 133 -25.69 9.26 7.03
C ILE A 133 -26.64 8.56 6.07
N TRP A 134 -26.28 7.36 5.62
CA TRP A 134 -27.15 6.51 4.83
C TRP A 134 -26.86 5.02 5.03
N SER A 135 -27.79 4.19 4.60
CA SER A 135 -27.67 2.73 4.63
C SER A 135 -28.32 2.12 3.40
N GLN A 136 -27.67 1.14 2.80
CA GLN A 136 -28.20 0.35 1.69
C GLN A 136 -28.21 -1.13 2.03
N HIS A 137 -29.23 -1.84 1.48
CA HIS A 137 -29.39 -3.29 1.67
C HIS A 137 -29.82 -3.94 0.35
N PRO A 138 -28.92 -4.01 -0.66
CA PRO A 138 -29.27 -4.51 -1.99
C PRO A 138 -29.50 -6.02 -2.04
N VAL A 139 -28.97 -6.77 -1.06
CA VAL A 139 -29.00 -8.23 -1.05
C VAL A 139 -29.01 -8.74 0.39
N SER A 140 -29.43 -10.00 0.63
CA SER A 140 -29.52 -10.57 1.99
C SER A 140 -28.37 -11.56 2.29
N ASN A 141 -27.16 -11.28 1.83
CA ASN A 141 -25.97 -12.13 1.99
C ASN A 141 -24.77 -11.31 2.45
N GLU A 142 -23.65 -11.98 2.74
CA GLU A 142 -22.46 -11.34 3.30
C GLU A 142 -21.70 -10.51 2.26
N PHE A 143 -21.47 -9.25 2.54
CA PHE A 143 -20.39 -8.50 1.93
C PHE A 143 -19.07 -8.79 2.68
N ARG A 144 -18.02 -9.14 1.93
CA ARG A 144 -16.69 -9.42 2.47
C ARG A 144 -15.58 -8.62 1.81
N SER A 145 -15.92 -7.77 0.86
CA SER A 145 -14.99 -6.88 0.19
C SER A 145 -15.54 -5.46 0.25
N LEU A 146 -14.66 -4.51 0.52
CA LEU A 146 -14.97 -3.09 0.59
C LEU A 146 -13.74 -2.30 0.17
N ALA A 147 -13.93 -1.37 -0.75
CA ALA A 147 -12.92 -0.36 -1.09
C ALA A 147 -13.62 0.95 -1.46
N VAL A 148 -12.93 2.06 -1.32
CA VAL A 148 -13.46 3.40 -1.61
C VAL A 148 -12.41 4.21 -2.36
N ALA A 149 -12.81 4.89 -3.43
CA ALA A 149 -11.95 5.80 -4.18
C ALA A 149 -12.80 6.75 -5.02
N ASP A 150 -12.23 7.88 -5.42
CA ASP A 150 -12.75 8.76 -6.48
C ASP A 150 -12.45 8.06 -7.82
N LEU A 151 -13.44 7.31 -8.35
CA LEU A 151 -13.26 6.46 -9.52
C LEU A 151 -13.24 7.23 -10.82
N ASP A 152 -13.88 8.39 -10.90
CA ASP A 152 -14.04 9.14 -12.14
C ASP A 152 -13.42 10.56 -12.09
N GLY A 153 -12.74 10.88 -11.00
CA GLY A 153 -12.00 12.14 -10.86
C GLY A 153 -12.88 13.37 -10.63
N ASP A 154 -14.12 13.19 -10.15
CA ASP A 154 -15.03 14.31 -9.91
C ASP A 154 -14.86 14.95 -8.51
N GLY A 155 -14.12 14.29 -7.61
CA GLY A 155 -13.76 14.74 -6.27
C GLY A 155 -14.61 14.11 -5.17
N ASP A 156 -15.69 13.42 -5.51
CA ASP A 156 -16.50 12.63 -4.61
C ASP A 156 -16.05 11.14 -4.67
N MET A 157 -16.18 10.38 -3.60
CA MET A 157 -15.70 9.00 -3.58
C MET A 157 -16.81 7.97 -3.79
N GLU A 158 -16.52 6.96 -4.59
CA GLU A 158 -17.37 5.80 -4.79
C GLU A 158 -17.02 4.68 -3.84
N ILE A 159 -18.06 3.91 -3.44
CA ILE A 159 -17.97 2.79 -2.52
C ILE A 159 -18.19 1.49 -3.27
N VAL A 160 -17.15 0.67 -3.36
CA VAL A 160 -17.17 -0.64 -4.03
C VAL A 160 -17.32 -1.74 -3.00
N VAL A 161 -18.32 -2.63 -3.18
CA VAL A 161 -18.52 -3.78 -2.28
C VAL A 161 -18.69 -5.08 -3.04
N GLY A 162 -18.19 -6.15 -2.44
CA GLY A 162 -18.20 -7.50 -3.00
C GLY A 162 -18.93 -8.52 -2.12
N LEU A 163 -19.78 -9.35 -2.75
CA LEU A 163 -20.59 -10.37 -2.13
C LEU A 163 -19.87 -11.71 -2.06
N ALA A 164 -19.78 -12.29 -0.87
CA ALA A 164 -19.16 -13.60 -0.62
C ALA A 164 -20.13 -14.75 -0.89
N ARG A 165 -20.69 -14.84 -2.10
CA ARG A 165 -21.60 -15.91 -2.47
C ARG A 165 -21.71 -16.12 -3.96
N LEU A 166 -22.11 -17.36 -4.33
CA LEU A 166 -22.48 -17.74 -5.69
C LEU A 166 -23.87 -17.17 -6.01
N ASP A 167 -23.90 -15.91 -6.41
CA ASP A 167 -25.08 -15.22 -6.97
C ASP A 167 -24.71 -14.58 -8.29
N ARG A 168 -25.69 -14.25 -9.13
CA ARG A 168 -25.43 -13.70 -10.48
C ARG A 168 -24.86 -12.30 -10.45
N VAL A 169 -25.08 -11.57 -9.36
CA VAL A 169 -24.62 -10.21 -9.16
C VAL A 169 -23.93 -10.15 -7.84
N ASN A 170 -22.66 -9.84 -7.80
CA ASN A 170 -21.86 -9.87 -6.60
C ASN A 170 -20.85 -8.72 -6.46
N ALA A 171 -20.87 -7.74 -7.33
CA ALA A 171 -20.14 -6.50 -7.20
C ALA A 171 -21.08 -5.29 -7.39
N TRP A 172 -21.04 -4.33 -6.47
CA TRP A 172 -21.81 -3.08 -6.48
C TRP A 172 -20.87 -1.90 -6.34
N VAL A 173 -21.22 -0.81 -7.02
CA VAL A 173 -20.62 0.50 -6.80
C VAL A 173 -21.72 1.47 -6.39
N PHE A 174 -21.50 2.17 -5.30
CA PHE A 174 -22.38 3.23 -4.80
C PHE A 174 -21.66 4.57 -4.90
N GLU A 175 -22.39 5.59 -5.29
CA GLU A 175 -21.96 6.98 -5.14
C GLU A 175 -21.87 7.36 -3.65
N HIS A 176 -21.12 8.40 -3.30
CA HIS A 176 -21.04 8.93 -1.93
C HIS A 176 -22.43 9.17 -1.29
N THR A 177 -23.45 9.48 -2.10
CA THR A 177 -24.85 9.68 -1.67
C THR A 177 -25.61 8.40 -1.33
N GLY A 178 -25.02 7.22 -1.57
CA GLY A 178 -25.64 5.91 -1.39
C GLY A 178 -26.51 5.45 -2.55
N SER A 179 -26.60 6.18 -3.66
CA SER A 179 -27.25 5.70 -4.89
C SER A 179 -26.32 4.70 -5.60
N ILE A 180 -26.93 3.66 -6.21
CA ILE A 180 -26.13 2.75 -7.04
C ILE A 180 -25.69 3.49 -8.29
N ARG A 181 -24.38 3.41 -8.60
CA ARG A 181 -23.77 4.02 -9.77
C ARG A 181 -24.34 3.44 -11.07
N ALA A 182 -24.46 4.28 -12.10
CA ALA A 182 -24.92 3.85 -13.42
C ALA A 182 -23.97 2.77 -14.00
N GLY A 183 -24.55 1.71 -14.58
CA GLY A 183 -23.77 0.56 -15.08
C GLY A 183 -23.59 -0.56 -14.05
N TRP A 184 -23.83 -0.31 -12.76
CA TRP A 184 -23.73 -1.30 -11.71
C TRP A 184 -25.13 -1.77 -11.22
N PRO A 185 -25.24 -2.96 -10.61
CA PRO A 185 -24.20 -3.92 -10.21
C PRO A 185 -23.75 -4.87 -11.33
N GLN A 186 -22.58 -5.50 -11.17
CA GLN A 186 -21.96 -6.42 -12.12
C GLN A 186 -21.76 -7.83 -11.55
N LEU A 187 -21.50 -8.78 -12.45
CA LEU A 187 -21.05 -10.13 -12.12
C LEU A 187 -19.54 -10.09 -11.74
N SER A 188 -19.10 -11.03 -10.92
CA SER A 188 -17.67 -11.25 -10.70
C SER A 188 -17.01 -12.12 -11.77
N ASN A 189 -17.77 -12.69 -12.69
CA ASN A 189 -17.31 -13.25 -13.97
C ASN A 189 -18.39 -13.13 -15.04
N ASP A 190 -17.98 -13.14 -16.29
CA ASP A 190 -18.83 -12.83 -17.42
C ASP A 190 -19.57 -14.02 -18.00
N GLU A 191 -19.17 -15.23 -17.67
CA GLU A 191 -19.71 -16.48 -18.19
C GLU A 191 -21.06 -16.88 -17.57
N GLY A 192 -21.62 -16.06 -16.70
CA GLY A 192 -22.92 -16.31 -16.07
C GLY A 192 -22.89 -17.34 -14.94
N SER A 193 -21.73 -17.80 -14.52
CA SER A 193 -21.53 -18.51 -13.24
C SER A 193 -21.01 -17.51 -12.22
N ALA A 194 -21.85 -17.13 -11.29
CA ALA A 194 -21.46 -16.25 -10.21
C ALA A 194 -20.43 -16.91 -9.31
N ALA A 195 -19.42 -16.15 -8.94
CA ALA A 195 -18.36 -16.58 -8.02
C ALA A 195 -18.25 -15.58 -6.86
N GLY A 196 -17.97 -16.08 -5.65
CA GLY A 196 -17.94 -15.27 -4.45
C GLY A 196 -16.67 -14.42 -4.33
N LEU A 197 -16.79 -13.28 -3.68
CA LEU A 197 -15.68 -12.44 -3.25
C LEU A 197 -15.50 -12.62 -1.74
N TYR A 198 -14.53 -13.45 -1.35
CA TYR A 198 -14.46 -13.95 0.04
C TYR A 198 -13.48 -13.20 0.92
N ASN A 199 -12.60 -12.36 0.35
CA ASN A 199 -11.50 -11.77 1.08
C ASN A 199 -11.00 -10.46 0.48
N ASP A 200 -11.74 -9.35 0.67
CA ASP A 200 -11.37 -8.04 0.14
C ASP A 200 -10.95 -8.06 -1.34
N ASN A 201 -11.63 -8.87 -2.16
CA ASN A 201 -11.32 -9.16 -3.56
C ASN A 201 -11.56 -7.97 -4.50
N ILE A 202 -11.01 -6.82 -4.18
CA ILE A 202 -11.10 -5.59 -4.95
C ILE A 202 -9.70 -4.97 -5.03
N GLY A 203 -9.30 -4.57 -6.22
CA GLY A 203 -8.17 -3.67 -6.46
C GLY A 203 -8.66 -2.48 -7.26
N LEU A 204 -8.27 -1.28 -6.87
CA LEU A 204 -8.63 -0.05 -7.56
C LEU A 204 -7.35 0.68 -7.97
N GLY A 205 -7.25 1.13 -9.21
CA GLY A 205 -6.09 1.91 -9.67
C GLY A 205 -6.20 2.25 -11.14
N ASP A 206 -5.51 3.31 -11.56
CA ASP A 206 -5.37 3.72 -12.96
C ASP A 206 -4.49 2.69 -13.69
N LEU A 207 -5.13 1.72 -14.33
CA LEU A 207 -4.46 0.58 -14.94
C LEU A 207 -4.03 0.85 -16.38
N ASP A 208 -4.74 1.69 -17.11
CA ASP A 208 -4.43 2.00 -18.50
C ASP A 208 -3.79 3.39 -18.71
N GLY A 209 -3.66 4.18 -17.64
CA GLY A 209 -2.95 5.46 -17.64
C GLY A 209 -3.80 6.63 -18.13
N ASP A 210 -5.12 6.52 -18.14
CA ASP A 210 -6.03 7.58 -18.60
C ASP A 210 -6.45 8.56 -17.49
N GLY A 211 -6.14 8.24 -16.22
CA GLY A 211 -6.41 9.06 -15.04
C GLY A 211 -7.72 8.74 -14.35
N VAL A 212 -8.43 7.74 -14.80
CA VAL A 212 -9.63 7.16 -14.18
C VAL A 212 -9.21 5.86 -13.48
N LEU A 213 -9.93 5.41 -12.46
CA LEU A 213 -9.53 4.22 -11.71
C LEU A 213 -10.35 3.00 -12.12
N GLU A 214 -9.68 1.99 -12.67
CA GLU A 214 -10.30 0.71 -12.98
C GLU A 214 -10.51 -0.14 -11.72
N LEU A 215 -11.51 -1.01 -11.82
CA LEU A 215 -11.86 -1.99 -10.79
C LEU A 215 -11.39 -3.38 -11.22
N VAL A 216 -10.43 -3.95 -10.52
CA VAL A 216 -9.97 -5.33 -10.72
C VAL A 216 -10.59 -6.21 -9.64
N ILE A 217 -11.40 -7.19 -10.05
CA ILE A 217 -12.25 -7.99 -9.15
C ILE A 217 -11.96 -9.48 -9.32
N PRO A 218 -10.94 -10.02 -8.61
CA PRO A 218 -10.75 -11.46 -8.49
C PRO A 218 -11.91 -12.12 -7.73
N SER A 219 -12.24 -13.36 -8.04
CA SER A 219 -13.34 -14.06 -7.40
C SER A 219 -13.06 -15.57 -7.26
N ASP A 220 -13.99 -16.32 -6.65
CA ASP A 220 -13.88 -17.78 -6.47
C ASP A 220 -14.03 -18.51 -7.82
N THR A 221 -13.18 -18.14 -8.75
CA THR A 221 -13.08 -18.72 -10.10
C THR A 221 -11.64 -18.59 -10.62
N ILE A 222 -11.42 -19.14 -11.80
CA ILE A 222 -10.14 -19.08 -12.50
C ILE A 222 -9.97 -17.83 -13.36
N THR A 223 -10.95 -16.92 -13.34
CA THR A 223 -10.94 -15.67 -14.10
C THR A 223 -10.91 -14.48 -13.15
N ILE A 224 -10.47 -13.35 -13.66
CA ILE A 224 -10.48 -12.06 -12.96
C ILE A 224 -11.26 -11.09 -13.84
N CYS A 225 -12.28 -10.44 -13.31
CA CYS A 225 -12.95 -9.36 -14.00
C CYS A 225 -12.22 -8.04 -13.78
N ALA A 226 -12.24 -7.19 -14.81
CA ALA A 226 -11.80 -5.82 -14.69
C ALA A 226 -12.77 -4.89 -15.44
N TYR A 227 -13.06 -3.74 -14.85
CA TYR A 227 -14.10 -2.83 -15.28
C TYR A 227 -13.66 -1.38 -15.23
N GLU A 228 -14.17 -0.61 -16.16
CA GLU A 228 -14.25 0.84 -16.05
C GLU A 228 -15.24 1.25 -14.95
N PRO A 229 -15.18 2.47 -14.42
CA PRO A 229 -16.14 2.97 -13.44
C PRO A 229 -17.60 2.92 -13.88
N ASP A 230 -17.87 2.94 -15.17
CA ASP A 230 -19.22 2.84 -15.73
C ASP A 230 -19.73 1.39 -15.88
N GLY A 231 -18.92 0.41 -15.44
CA GLY A 231 -19.24 -1.02 -15.50
C GLY A 231 -18.96 -1.68 -16.85
N SER A 232 -18.37 -0.97 -17.82
CA SER A 232 -17.88 -1.59 -19.05
C SER A 232 -16.61 -2.42 -18.76
N HIS A 233 -16.44 -3.51 -19.54
CA HIS A 233 -15.33 -4.44 -19.30
C HIS A 233 -14.04 -3.96 -19.94
N LEU A 234 -12.91 -4.16 -19.26
CA LEU A 234 -11.61 -3.92 -19.86
C LEU A 234 -11.28 -4.96 -20.93
N PRO A 235 -10.71 -4.52 -22.08
CA PRO A 235 -10.35 -5.40 -23.17
C PRO A 235 -9.12 -6.25 -22.84
N THR A 236 -8.90 -7.30 -23.62
CA THR A 236 -7.73 -8.16 -23.52
C THR A 236 -6.82 -8.06 -24.73
N HIS A 237 -5.59 -8.54 -24.56
CA HIS A 237 -4.60 -8.64 -25.64
C HIS A 237 -5.08 -9.56 -26.77
N GLU A 238 -4.73 -9.24 -28.04
CA GLU A 238 -5.08 -10.02 -29.24
C GLU A 238 -4.73 -11.51 -29.16
N MET A 239 -3.75 -11.89 -28.32
CA MET A 239 -3.34 -13.27 -28.14
C MET A 239 -4.44 -14.19 -27.57
N TYR A 240 -5.45 -13.61 -26.95
CA TYR A 240 -6.61 -14.32 -26.37
C TYR A 240 -7.79 -14.41 -27.32
N HIS A 241 -7.78 -13.67 -28.42
CA HIS A 241 -8.91 -13.60 -29.35
C HIS A 241 -8.98 -14.79 -30.31
N GLY A 242 -10.18 -15.19 -30.65
CA GLY A 242 -10.44 -16.19 -31.70
C GLY A 242 -10.11 -17.64 -31.36
N HIS A 243 -9.91 -17.96 -30.08
CA HIS A 243 -9.59 -19.31 -29.63
C HIS A 243 -10.83 -20.09 -29.14
N SER A 244 -10.91 -21.37 -29.50
CA SER A 244 -11.84 -22.41 -28.98
C SER A 244 -13.34 -22.09 -28.93
N GLY A 245 -13.84 -21.13 -29.70
CA GLY A 245 -15.28 -20.81 -29.77
C GLY A 245 -15.77 -19.82 -28.70
N HIS A 246 -14.87 -19.32 -27.86
CA HIS A 246 -15.03 -18.17 -27.00
C HIS A 246 -14.08 -17.09 -27.52
N ASP A 247 -14.61 -15.92 -27.76
CA ASP A 247 -13.79 -14.75 -28.08
C ASP A 247 -13.46 -14.11 -26.72
N MET A 248 -12.32 -14.45 -26.14
CA MET A 248 -11.89 -13.93 -24.84
C MET A 248 -11.43 -12.48 -25.00
N ASP A 249 -12.38 -11.58 -25.34
CA ASP A 249 -12.10 -10.20 -25.68
C ASP A 249 -12.06 -9.26 -24.47
N HIS A 250 -12.39 -9.77 -23.27
CA HIS A 250 -12.32 -9.02 -22.02
C HIS A 250 -11.81 -9.88 -20.84
N TRP A 251 -11.35 -9.22 -19.78
CA TRP A 251 -10.64 -9.84 -18.66
C TRP A 251 -11.35 -11.05 -18.05
N GLY A 252 -12.65 -10.96 -17.81
CA GLY A 252 -13.44 -12.00 -17.14
C GLY A 252 -13.56 -13.30 -17.92
N GLU A 253 -13.18 -13.32 -19.18
CA GLU A 253 -13.24 -14.51 -20.03
C GLU A 253 -11.91 -15.29 -20.10
N VAL A 254 -10.79 -14.68 -19.65
CA VAL A 254 -9.47 -15.31 -19.71
C VAL A 254 -9.19 -16.14 -18.46
N PRO A 255 -9.13 -17.49 -18.55
CA PRO A 255 -8.83 -18.33 -17.41
C PRO A 255 -7.34 -18.25 -17.07
N ALA A 256 -6.99 -18.25 -15.78
CA ALA A 256 -5.61 -18.25 -15.33
C ALA A 256 -5.08 -19.69 -15.13
N TYR A 257 -4.08 -20.04 -15.92
CA TYR A 257 -3.32 -21.28 -15.78
C TYR A 257 -1.88 -20.98 -15.37
N VAL A 258 -1.15 -21.96 -14.86
CA VAL A 258 0.30 -21.86 -14.68
C VAL A 258 0.99 -21.78 -16.03
N ASP A 259 0.55 -22.60 -16.98
CA ASP A 259 1.09 -22.65 -18.34
C ASP A 259 0.33 -21.68 -19.26
N LEU A 260 1.02 -20.68 -19.79
CA LEU A 260 0.47 -19.67 -20.70
C LEU A 260 -0.15 -20.29 -21.98
N GLU A 261 0.35 -21.43 -22.47
CA GLU A 261 -0.22 -22.10 -23.64
C GLU A 261 -1.68 -22.53 -23.38
N TYR A 262 -2.00 -22.99 -22.17
CA TYR A 262 -3.38 -23.31 -21.80
C TYR A 262 -4.23 -22.06 -21.60
N GLU A 263 -3.67 -21.01 -21.03
CA GLU A 263 -4.34 -19.74 -20.84
C GLU A 263 -4.79 -19.13 -22.17
N THR A 264 -3.94 -19.13 -23.18
CA THR A 264 -4.26 -18.61 -24.52
C THR A 264 -5.23 -19.49 -25.32
N ARG A 265 -5.38 -20.75 -24.96
CA ARG A 265 -6.36 -21.66 -25.60
C ARG A 265 -7.79 -21.49 -25.09
N GLY A 266 -7.99 -20.76 -23.98
CA GLY A 266 -9.25 -20.70 -23.28
C GLY A 266 -9.50 -21.93 -22.41
N TRP A 267 -10.77 -22.22 -22.10
CA TRP A 267 -11.18 -23.32 -21.24
C TRP A 267 -10.62 -24.66 -21.74
N GLY A 268 -9.45 -25.05 -21.24
CA GLY A 268 -8.87 -26.36 -21.50
C GLY A 268 -9.67 -27.46 -20.80
N PRO A 269 -9.65 -28.69 -21.33
CA PRO A 269 -10.31 -29.81 -20.68
C PRO A 269 -9.58 -30.20 -19.40
N CYS A 270 -9.96 -29.61 -18.30
CA CYS A 270 -9.51 -29.92 -16.93
C CYS A 270 -9.57 -31.42 -16.59
N TYR A 271 -10.26 -32.20 -17.40
CA TYR A 271 -10.47 -33.65 -17.18
C TYR A 271 -9.62 -34.58 -18.05
N THR A 272 -8.85 -34.04 -18.98
CA THR A 272 -8.07 -34.87 -19.93
C THR A 272 -6.58 -34.59 -19.93
N GLU A 273 -6.14 -33.47 -19.40
CA GLU A 273 -4.74 -33.06 -19.33
C GLU A 273 -4.43 -32.57 -17.91
N SER A 274 -3.28 -32.95 -17.36
CA SER A 274 -2.83 -32.48 -16.05
C SER A 274 -2.37 -31.03 -16.18
N THR A 275 -3.23 -30.09 -15.81
CA THR A 275 -2.98 -28.65 -15.93
C THR A 275 -3.25 -27.97 -14.59
N ALA A 276 -2.25 -27.28 -14.07
CA ALA A 276 -2.40 -26.46 -12.89
C ALA A 276 -3.05 -25.11 -13.28
N ARG A 277 -4.06 -24.72 -12.52
CA ARG A 277 -4.80 -23.48 -12.71
C ARG A 277 -4.97 -22.75 -11.39
N ALA A 278 -5.15 -21.44 -11.44
CA ALA A 278 -5.40 -20.62 -10.26
C ALA A 278 -6.90 -20.45 -10.00
N ASN A 279 -7.26 -20.38 -8.73
CA ASN A 279 -8.52 -19.85 -8.23
C ASN A 279 -8.21 -18.61 -7.39
N PHE A 280 -9.03 -17.57 -7.47
CA PHE A 280 -8.78 -16.29 -6.82
C PHE A 280 -9.75 -15.99 -5.66
N ALA A 281 -10.32 -17.04 -5.04
CA ALA A 281 -11.30 -16.90 -3.97
C ALA A 281 -10.81 -15.99 -2.82
N ASN A 282 -9.53 -16.12 -2.46
CA ASN A 282 -8.91 -15.43 -1.34
C ASN A 282 -7.76 -14.50 -1.77
N GLY A 283 -7.63 -14.19 -3.05
CA GLY A 283 -6.54 -13.39 -3.60
C GLY A 283 -7.02 -12.05 -4.12
N PRO A 284 -7.08 -10.99 -3.30
CA PRO A 284 -7.35 -9.65 -3.80
C PRO A 284 -6.25 -9.19 -4.75
N ALA A 285 -6.56 -8.18 -5.58
CA ALA A 285 -5.61 -7.59 -6.50
C ALA A 285 -4.93 -6.34 -5.90
N ASN A 286 -3.66 -6.13 -6.24
CA ASN A 286 -2.99 -4.85 -6.14
C ASN A 286 -2.79 -4.27 -7.53
N VAL A 287 -3.05 -2.97 -7.70
CA VAL A 287 -2.86 -2.24 -8.96
C VAL A 287 -1.69 -1.28 -8.74
N VAL A 288 -0.52 -1.60 -9.29
CA VAL A 288 0.75 -0.93 -8.97
C VAL A 288 1.72 -0.98 -10.15
N ASP A 289 2.58 0.02 -10.28
CA ASP A 289 3.76 -0.01 -11.16
C ASP A 289 4.86 -0.84 -10.47
N VAL A 290 5.04 -2.09 -10.92
CA VAL A 290 5.94 -3.04 -10.22
C VAL A 290 7.42 -2.79 -10.49
N ASN A 291 7.77 -2.05 -11.54
CA ASN A 291 9.17 -1.87 -11.99
C ASN A 291 9.59 -0.39 -12.13
N GLY A 292 8.73 0.55 -11.76
CA GLY A 292 9.01 1.98 -11.80
C GLY A 292 9.06 2.59 -13.19
N ASP A 293 8.47 1.95 -14.21
CA ASP A 293 8.52 2.44 -15.60
C ASP A 293 7.36 3.39 -15.97
N GLY A 294 6.41 3.56 -15.06
CA GLY A 294 5.25 4.44 -15.20
C GLY A 294 4.05 3.76 -15.83
N VAL A 295 4.10 2.46 -16.04
CA VAL A 295 2.96 1.63 -16.46
C VAL A 295 2.49 0.83 -15.25
N THR A 296 1.18 0.70 -15.09
CA THR A 296 0.59 0.01 -13.94
C THR A 296 0.27 -1.43 -14.28
N GLU A 297 0.58 -2.34 -13.36
CA GLU A 297 0.28 -3.76 -13.45
C GLU A 297 -0.68 -4.20 -12.35
N VAL A 298 -1.23 -5.40 -12.54
CA VAL A 298 -2.05 -6.10 -11.55
C VAL A 298 -1.26 -7.25 -10.93
N VAL A 299 -1.06 -7.20 -9.61
CA VAL A 299 -0.49 -8.28 -8.82
C VAL A 299 -1.59 -8.99 -8.06
N VAL A 300 -1.66 -10.31 -8.18
CA VAL A 300 -2.64 -11.15 -7.47
C VAL A 300 -2.04 -12.48 -7.10
N ILE A 301 -2.46 -13.04 -5.96
CA ILE A 301 -2.05 -14.36 -5.51
C ILE A 301 -3.16 -15.36 -5.81
N GLY A 302 -2.86 -16.37 -6.63
CA GLY A 302 -3.79 -17.42 -6.97
C GLY A 302 -3.59 -18.68 -6.12
N ASP A 303 -4.69 -19.35 -5.79
CA ASP A 303 -4.71 -20.68 -5.20
C ASP A 303 -4.54 -21.71 -6.32
N VAL A 304 -3.29 -22.06 -6.60
CA VAL A 304 -2.95 -22.96 -7.72
C VAL A 304 -3.22 -24.42 -7.34
N HIS A 305 -3.90 -25.14 -8.21
CA HIS A 305 -4.21 -26.56 -8.02
C HIS A 305 -4.29 -27.31 -9.34
N ASP A 306 -3.98 -28.62 -9.32
CA ASP A 306 -4.27 -29.52 -10.43
C ASP A 306 -5.76 -29.83 -10.45
N CYS A 307 -6.41 -29.52 -11.55
CA CYS A 307 -7.84 -29.74 -11.71
C CYS A 307 -8.26 -31.24 -11.78
N HIS A 308 -7.32 -32.19 -11.89
CA HIS A 308 -7.61 -33.62 -11.81
C HIS A 308 -7.61 -34.17 -10.38
N THR A 309 -7.00 -33.45 -9.46
CA THR A 309 -6.87 -33.90 -8.07
C THR A 309 -7.94 -33.24 -7.21
N SER A 310 -8.67 -34.03 -6.46
CA SER A 310 -9.62 -33.55 -5.44
C SER A 310 -9.45 -34.44 -4.21
N PRO A 311 -9.34 -33.85 -3.02
CA PRO A 311 -9.34 -32.44 -2.68
C PRO A 311 -7.91 -31.90 -2.49
N TYR A 312 -7.55 -30.83 -3.16
CA TYR A 312 -6.43 -29.89 -2.88
C TYR A 312 -5.04 -30.50 -2.60
N THR A 313 -4.71 -31.68 -3.20
CA THR A 313 -3.45 -32.37 -2.89
C THR A 313 -2.22 -31.68 -3.44
N ASP A 314 -2.40 -30.82 -4.44
CA ASP A 314 -1.34 -30.07 -5.12
C ASP A 314 -1.57 -28.54 -5.01
N LEU A 315 -2.31 -28.11 -3.98
CA LEU A 315 -2.59 -26.70 -3.74
C LEU A 315 -1.35 -25.96 -3.24
N TYR A 316 -1.08 -24.80 -3.83
CA TYR A 316 -0.11 -23.84 -3.33
C TYR A 316 -0.55 -22.41 -3.72
N ASN A 317 -0.02 -21.39 -3.05
CA ASN A 317 -0.25 -20.00 -3.45
C ASN A 317 0.83 -19.58 -4.45
N GLY A 318 0.42 -18.98 -5.56
CA GLY A 318 1.33 -18.54 -6.62
C GLY A 318 1.06 -17.09 -7.03
N PRO A 319 2.11 -16.25 -7.10
CA PRO A 319 1.97 -14.89 -7.56
C PRO A 319 1.81 -14.81 -9.09
N TYR A 320 0.95 -13.89 -9.52
CA TYR A 320 0.71 -13.51 -10.92
C TYR A 320 0.91 -12.01 -11.07
N ILE A 321 1.48 -11.61 -12.19
CA ILE A 321 1.54 -10.20 -12.61
C ILE A 321 0.97 -10.08 -14.01
N PHE A 322 -0.03 -9.20 -14.18
CA PHE A 322 -0.71 -8.96 -15.45
C PHE A 322 -0.57 -7.49 -15.85
N ASN A 323 -0.41 -7.26 -17.15
CA ASN A 323 -0.52 -5.93 -17.75
C ASN A 323 -2.00 -5.51 -17.84
N ALA A 324 -2.26 -4.24 -18.15
CA ALA A 324 -3.59 -3.68 -18.34
C ALA A 324 -4.46 -4.46 -19.36
N ASP A 325 -3.84 -5.03 -20.38
CA ASP A 325 -4.51 -5.84 -21.41
C ASP A 325 -4.63 -7.34 -21.05
N ARG A 326 -4.52 -7.68 -19.77
CA ARG A 326 -4.57 -9.04 -19.21
C ARG A 326 -3.42 -9.95 -19.64
N SER A 327 -2.55 -9.53 -20.54
CA SER A 327 -1.35 -10.31 -20.84
C SER A 327 -0.47 -10.42 -19.61
N ARG A 328 0.40 -11.43 -19.57
CA ARG A 328 1.33 -11.56 -18.46
C ARG A 328 2.47 -10.57 -18.57
N PHE A 329 2.88 -10.01 -17.46
CA PHE A 329 3.97 -9.05 -17.38
C PHE A 329 5.26 -9.62 -17.99
N ASN A 330 5.84 -8.87 -18.93
CA ASN A 330 7.12 -9.18 -19.55
C ASN A 330 7.78 -7.89 -20.03
N ALA A 331 8.47 -7.21 -19.14
CA ALA A 331 9.11 -5.93 -19.42
C ALA A 331 10.38 -5.76 -18.58
N SER A 332 11.22 -4.82 -18.98
CA SER A 332 12.42 -4.37 -18.23
C SER A 332 13.42 -5.48 -17.85
N GLY A 333 13.37 -6.61 -18.56
CA GLY A 333 14.25 -7.77 -18.31
C GLY A 333 13.65 -8.83 -17.40
N PHE A 334 12.43 -8.63 -16.94
CA PHE A 334 11.66 -9.60 -16.16
C PHE A 334 10.61 -10.28 -17.04
N ASP A 335 10.47 -11.59 -16.91
CA ASP A 335 9.57 -12.42 -17.72
C ASP A 335 8.65 -13.23 -16.82
N TRP A 336 7.41 -12.78 -16.65
CA TRP A 336 6.36 -13.45 -15.89
C TRP A 336 5.39 -14.26 -16.77
N THR A 337 5.74 -14.50 -18.02
CA THR A 337 4.99 -15.46 -18.87
C THR A 337 5.10 -16.88 -18.34
N THR A 338 6.13 -17.19 -17.57
CA THR A 338 6.25 -18.40 -16.75
C THR A 338 6.22 -18.01 -15.27
N LEU A 339 5.48 -18.74 -14.46
CA LEU A 339 5.29 -18.44 -13.04
C LEU A 339 6.25 -19.25 -12.16
N PRO A 340 6.59 -18.76 -10.96
CA PRO A 340 7.20 -19.61 -9.95
C PRO A 340 6.21 -20.72 -9.57
N VAL A 341 6.70 -21.95 -9.47
CA VAL A 341 5.92 -23.13 -9.09
C VAL A 341 6.51 -23.76 -7.83
N ASP A 342 5.72 -24.59 -7.15
CA ASP A 342 6.12 -25.29 -5.92
C ASP A 342 6.57 -24.33 -4.80
N THR A 343 5.86 -23.24 -4.63
CA THR A 343 6.15 -22.23 -3.58
C THR A 343 5.82 -22.69 -2.15
N GLY A 344 5.47 -23.95 -1.99
CA GLY A 344 5.22 -24.61 -0.72
C GLY A 344 3.86 -25.30 -0.67
N THR A 345 3.86 -26.55 -0.20
CA THR A 345 2.61 -27.29 0.00
C THR A 345 1.94 -26.86 1.31
N PRO A 346 0.60 -26.89 1.40
CA PRO A 346 -0.11 -26.57 2.65
C PRO A 346 0.38 -27.43 3.82
N VAL A 347 0.53 -26.83 4.99
CA VAL A 347 0.88 -27.55 6.25
C VAL A 347 -0.17 -28.58 6.64
N ILE A 348 -1.38 -28.44 6.12
CA ILE A 348 -2.48 -29.37 6.25
C ILE A 348 -3.41 -29.25 5.04
N GLN A 349 -3.99 -30.38 4.62
CA GLN A 349 -4.96 -30.42 3.51
C GLN A 349 -6.43 -30.29 3.98
N ASN A 350 -6.65 -29.94 5.24
CA ASN A 350 -7.99 -29.67 5.75
C ASN A 350 -8.39 -28.24 5.44
N TYR A 351 -9.21 -28.06 4.42
CA TYR A 351 -9.66 -26.75 3.98
C TYR A 351 -10.32 -25.92 5.11
N ASN A 352 -11.05 -26.54 6.02
CA ASN A 352 -11.61 -25.82 7.17
C ASN A 352 -10.56 -25.23 8.13
N VAL A 353 -9.29 -25.56 7.96
CA VAL A 353 -8.18 -24.95 8.71
C VAL A 353 -7.50 -23.87 7.89
N ILE A 354 -7.22 -24.15 6.62
CA ILE A 354 -6.48 -23.24 5.75
C ILE A 354 -7.34 -22.16 5.10
N GLU A 355 -8.67 -22.32 5.04
CA GLU A 355 -9.59 -21.33 4.45
C GLU A 355 -9.52 -19.93 5.08
N SER A 356 -8.98 -19.85 6.30
CA SER A 356 -8.79 -18.57 7.00
C SER A 356 -7.45 -17.90 6.66
N VAL A 357 -6.59 -18.51 5.87
CA VAL A 357 -5.39 -17.88 5.36
C VAL A 357 -5.79 -16.96 4.21
N GLN A 358 -5.35 -15.73 4.30
CA GLN A 358 -5.63 -14.69 3.31
C GLN A 358 -4.32 -14.31 2.61
N PRO A 359 -4.04 -14.86 1.43
CA PRO A 359 -2.81 -14.57 0.70
C PRO A 359 -2.88 -13.18 0.02
N ASN A 360 -3.18 -12.15 0.81
CA ASN A 360 -3.25 -10.78 0.34
C ASN A 360 -1.85 -10.33 -0.10
N PRO A 361 -1.67 -9.88 -1.34
CA PRO A 361 -0.40 -9.34 -1.76
C PRO A 361 -0.14 -7.99 -1.09
N VAL A 362 1.10 -7.78 -0.68
CA VAL A 362 1.68 -6.51 -0.30
C VAL A 362 2.81 -6.24 -1.25
N THR A 363 2.77 -5.12 -1.95
CA THR A 363 3.77 -4.76 -2.98
C THR A 363 4.54 -3.54 -2.53
N VAL A 364 5.81 -3.71 -2.22
CA VAL A 364 6.69 -2.67 -1.69
C VAL A 364 8.12 -2.88 -2.17
N ASP A 365 8.90 -1.81 -2.28
CA ASP A 365 10.33 -1.87 -2.55
C ASP A 365 11.08 -2.14 -1.23
N LEU A 366 11.51 -3.40 -1.02
CA LEU A 366 12.17 -3.84 0.20
C LEU A 366 13.67 -3.52 0.23
N ASP A 367 14.33 -3.51 -0.91
CA ASP A 367 15.78 -3.35 -0.96
C ASP A 367 16.23 -2.03 -1.62
N SER A 368 15.28 -1.15 -1.89
CA SER A 368 15.47 0.19 -2.45
C SER A 368 16.10 0.18 -3.85
N ASP A 369 15.82 -0.84 -4.66
CA ASP A 369 16.30 -0.96 -6.03
C ASP A 369 15.35 -0.32 -7.06
N GLY A 370 14.14 0.06 -6.63
CA GLY A 370 13.10 0.72 -7.42
C GLY A 370 12.08 -0.23 -8.05
N ASN A 371 12.26 -1.54 -7.90
CA ASN A 371 11.25 -2.53 -8.22
C ASN A 371 10.49 -2.92 -6.95
N LEU A 372 9.27 -3.45 -7.12
CA LEU A 372 8.46 -3.85 -5.96
C LEU A 372 8.55 -5.35 -5.72
N GLU A 373 8.78 -5.74 -4.48
CA GLU A 373 8.64 -7.11 -4.02
C GLU A 373 7.19 -7.42 -3.66
N MET A 374 6.84 -8.70 -3.85
CA MET A 374 5.50 -9.22 -3.55
C MET A 374 5.56 -10.08 -2.29
N LEU A 375 5.02 -9.55 -1.19
CA LEU A 375 4.89 -10.32 0.05
C LEU A 375 3.46 -10.86 0.17
N TYR A 376 3.32 -12.08 0.69
CA TYR A 376 2.01 -12.64 1.02
C TYR A 376 2.11 -13.80 2.03
N PRO A 377 1.13 -13.96 2.94
CA PRO A 377 1.01 -15.15 3.77
C PRO A 377 0.49 -16.33 2.96
N SER A 378 0.92 -17.55 3.28
CA SER A 378 0.59 -18.73 2.50
C SER A 378 0.06 -19.89 3.35
N TYR A 379 -0.60 -20.83 2.69
CA TYR A 379 -1.12 -22.08 3.26
C TYR A 379 -0.04 -22.99 3.86
N ASP A 380 1.21 -22.78 3.53
CA ASP A 380 2.34 -23.52 4.10
C ASP A 380 2.83 -22.99 5.45
N GLY A 381 2.17 -21.95 5.99
CA GLY A 381 2.52 -21.34 7.27
C GLY A 381 3.73 -20.41 7.19
N ARG A 382 3.96 -19.82 6.03
CA ARG A 382 5.04 -18.87 5.76
C ARG A 382 4.49 -17.54 5.27
N VAL A 383 5.31 -16.51 5.39
CA VAL A 383 5.22 -15.28 4.61
C VAL A 383 6.26 -15.39 3.51
N HIS A 384 5.83 -15.35 2.27
CA HIS A 384 6.68 -15.33 1.09
C HIS A 384 7.02 -13.90 0.70
N ALA A 385 8.18 -13.71 0.07
CA ALA A 385 8.59 -12.47 -0.57
C ALA A 385 9.27 -12.80 -1.89
N PHE A 386 8.64 -12.45 -3.01
CA PHE A 386 9.16 -12.67 -4.34
C PHE A 386 9.65 -11.37 -4.97
N TRP A 387 10.88 -11.40 -5.48
CA TRP A 387 11.44 -10.38 -6.36
C TRP A 387 10.94 -10.58 -7.80
N LEU A 388 11.06 -9.54 -8.63
CA LEU A 388 10.63 -9.64 -10.04
C LEU A 388 11.42 -10.69 -10.84
N ASP A 389 12.56 -11.14 -10.36
CA ASP A 389 13.33 -12.27 -10.93
C ASP A 389 12.71 -13.66 -10.63
N LYS A 390 11.57 -13.69 -9.96
CA LYS A 390 10.79 -14.88 -9.57
C LYS A 390 11.44 -15.71 -8.49
N THR A 391 12.38 -15.17 -7.74
CA THR A 391 13.04 -15.87 -6.64
C THR A 391 12.81 -15.17 -5.31
N GLU A 392 12.95 -15.88 -4.24
CA GLU A 392 12.96 -15.35 -2.89
C GLU A 392 14.39 -15.13 -2.46
N HIS A 393 14.72 -13.93 -2.02
CA HIS A 393 16.08 -13.55 -1.65
C HIS A 393 16.32 -13.69 -0.14
N HIS A 394 17.59 -13.69 0.24
CA HIS A 394 18.05 -13.70 1.64
C HIS A 394 17.49 -14.87 2.46
N ASN A 395 16.70 -14.57 3.50
CA ASN A 395 16.13 -15.58 4.40
C ASN A 395 14.61 -15.78 4.18
N TRP A 396 14.09 -15.23 3.09
CA TRP A 396 12.72 -15.52 2.70
C TRP A 396 12.60 -16.91 2.07
N PRO A 397 11.47 -17.63 2.26
CA PRO A 397 10.27 -17.25 3.01
C PRO A 397 10.43 -17.41 4.52
N TYR A 398 9.77 -16.57 5.31
CA TYR A 398 9.78 -16.65 6.78
C TYR A 398 8.67 -17.56 7.30
N SER A 399 9.02 -18.57 8.12
CA SER A 399 8.05 -19.52 8.66
C SER A 399 7.55 -19.10 10.04
N VAL A 400 6.22 -18.92 10.18
CA VAL A 400 5.56 -18.83 11.49
C VAL A 400 5.17 -20.19 12.04
N TYR A 401 5.06 -21.21 11.17
CA TYR A 401 4.74 -22.56 11.55
C TYR A 401 5.96 -23.32 12.06
N ASN A 402 5.80 -23.90 13.26
CA ASN A 402 6.79 -24.78 13.85
C ASN A 402 6.12 -26.08 14.30
N VAL A 403 6.46 -27.18 13.66
CA VAL A 403 5.90 -28.51 13.95
C VAL A 403 6.07 -28.92 15.42
N ALA A 404 7.11 -28.44 16.10
CA ALA A 404 7.36 -28.75 17.51
C ALA A 404 6.34 -28.11 18.46
N GLU A 405 5.59 -27.08 18.02
CA GLU A 405 4.51 -26.49 18.80
C GLU A 405 3.27 -27.38 18.87
N GLY A 406 3.12 -28.32 17.97
CA GLY A 406 2.00 -29.28 17.93
C GLY A 406 0.67 -28.63 17.53
N CYS A 407 0.69 -27.47 16.86
CA CYS A 407 -0.47 -26.80 16.30
C CYS A 407 -0.08 -26.09 14.99
N TYR A 408 -1.06 -25.86 14.12
CA TYR A 408 -0.86 -25.07 12.91
C TYR A 408 -0.88 -23.58 13.27
N ARG A 409 -0.03 -22.82 12.59
CA ARG A 409 0.10 -21.36 12.73
C ARG A 409 0.24 -20.74 11.35
N PHE A 410 -0.43 -19.61 11.14
CA PHE A 410 -0.41 -18.85 9.89
C PHE A 410 -0.22 -17.36 10.17
N ALA A 411 0.27 -16.64 9.19
CA ALA A 411 0.44 -15.20 9.28
C ALA A 411 -0.81 -14.44 8.78
N SER A 412 -0.97 -13.21 9.25
CA SER A 412 -1.85 -12.21 8.66
C SER A 412 -1.17 -11.50 7.49
N GLU A 413 -1.92 -10.71 6.71
CA GLU A 413 -1.35 -9.73 5.78
C GLU A 413 -0.34 -8.84 6.52
N PRO A 414 0.86 -8.60 5.97
CA PRO A 414 1.85 -7.72 6.58
C PRO A 414 1.54 -6.23 6.34
N VAL A 415 2.07 -5.38 7.23
CA VAL A 415 2.30 -3.96 6.99
C VAL A 415 3.81 -3.73 6.91
N VAL A 416 4.22 -2.66 6.26
CA VAL A 416 5.63 -2.40 5.97
C VAL A 416 5.98 -0.95 6.28
N ALA A 417 7.07 -0.75 7.01
CA ALA A 417 7.61 0.56 7.32
C ALA A 417 9.13 0.48 7.54
N ASP A 418 9.85 1.49 7.11
CA ASP A 418 11.24 1.71 7.49
C ASP A 418 11.24 2.35 8.89
N LEU A 419 11.27 1.50 9.92
CA LEU A 419 11.05 1.89 11.31
C LEU A 419 12.20 2.70 11.91
N ASP A 420 13.42 2.51 11.44
CA ASP A 420 14.60 3.24 11.91
C ASP A 420 15.16 4.22 10.88
N ASN A 421 14.43 4.44 9.79
CA ASN A 421 14.73 5.36 8.69
C ASN A 421 16.14 5.15 8.11
N ASP A 422 16.50 3.87 7.90
CA ASP A 422 17.81 3.50 7.35
C ASP A 422 17.78 3.24 5.83
N GLY A 423 16.59 3.32 5.22
CA GLY A 423 16.33 3.08 3.80
C GLY A 423 15.95 1.64 3.47
N HIS A 424 15.85 0.76 4.47
CA HIS A 424 15.43 -0.64 4.30
C HIS A 424 14.28 -0.96 5.25
N PRO A 425 13.08 -1.18 4.73
CA PRO A 425 11.90 -1.31 5.58
C PRO A 425 11.83 -2.63 6.33
N GLU A 426 11.12 -2.59 7.44
CA GLU A 426 10.70 -3.74 8.23
C GLU A 426 9.34 -4.24 7.78
N VAL A 427 9.17 -5.57 7.87
CA VAL A 427 7.92 -6.27 7.60
C VAL A 427 7.30 -6.67 8.93
N ILE A 428 6.11 -6.13 9.21
CA ILE A 428 5.41 -6.29 10.49
C ILE A 428 4.09 -7.00 10.25
N PHE A 429 3.83 -8.08 10.96
CA PHE A 429 2.58 -8.83 10.83
C PHE A 429 2.21 -9.55 12.13
N ALA A 430 0.98 -10.01 12.20
CA ALA A 430 0.54 -10.90 13.25
C ALA A 430 0.49 -12.35 12.79
N SER A 431 0.43 -13.27 13.73
CA SER A 431 0.11 -14.67 13.46
C SER A 431 -1.10 -15.11 14.28
N TRP A 432 -1.76 -16.14 13.78
CA TRP A 432 -2.86 -16.80 14.47
C TRP A 432 -2.64 -18.32 14.52
N VAL A 433 -3.28 -18.97 15.46
CA VAL A 433 -3.08 -20.39 15.70
C VAL A 433 -4.37 -21.15 15.52
N GLN A 434 -4.23 -22.41 15.14
CA GLN A 434 -5.34 -23.33 14.99
C GLN A 434 -6.27 -23.32 16.21
N LYS A 435 -7.58 -23.32 15.96
CA LYS A 435 -8.63 -23.39 16.96
C LYS A 435 -8.42 -24.54 17.93
N GLY A 436 -8.56 -24.24 19.23
CA GLY A 436 -8.45 -25.22 20.31
C GLY A 436 -7.03 -25.60 20.70
N SER A 437 -6.01 -24.96 20.15
CA SER A 437 -4.60 -25.24 20.47
C SER A 437 -4.19 -24.83 21.88
N GLY A 438 -4.94 -23.91 22.51
CA GLY A 438 -4.57 -23.32 23.81
C GLY A 438 -3.32 -22.42 23.74
N ARG A 439 -2.92 -22.01 22.53
CA ARG A 439 -1.77 -21.12 22.30
C ARG A 439 -2.24 -19.77 21.79
N THR A 440 -1.38 -18.78 21.85
CA THR A 440 -1.65 -17.43 21.34
C THR A 440 -0.92 -17.18 20.00
N GLY A 441 -1.44 -16.22 19.23
CA GLY A 441 -0.72 -15.62 18.12
C GLY A 441 0.40 -14.72 18.61
N LYS A 442 1.18 -14.18 17.68
CA LYS A 442 2.31 -13.30 17.96
C LYS A 442 2.29 -12.09 17.03
N VAL A 443 2.90 -11.02 17.46
CA VAL A 443 3.42 -9.96 16.61
C VAL A 443 4.83 -10.36 16.17
N HIS A 444 5.13 -10.17 14.90
CA HIS A 444 6.44 -10.40 14.30
C HIS A 444 6.93 -9.11 13.66
N ILE A 445 8.19 -8.77 13.85
CA ILE A 445 8.90 -7.70 13.16
C ILE A 445 10.15 -8.33 12.55
N LEU A 446 10.25 -8.26 11.23
CA LEU A 446 11.39 -8.77 10.45
C LEU A 446 12.09 -7.59 9.79
N ASP A 447 13.40 -7.71 9.55
CA ASP A 447 14.07 -6.83 8.60
C ASP A 447 13.73 -7.19 7.14
N TYR A 448 14.11 -6.34 6.19
CA TYR A 448 13.88 -6.57 4.76
C TYR A 448 14.47 -7.90 4.25
N GLN A 449 15.45 -8.48 4.94
CA GLN A 449 16.08 -9.75 4.59
C GLN A 449 15.35 -10.97 5.17
N GLY A 450 14.25 -10.79 5.88
CA GLY A 450 13.51 -11.88 6.52
C GLY A 450 14.11 -12.38 7.84
N ASN A 451 15.05 -11.65 8.46
CA ASN A 451 15.52 -11.99 9.79
C ASN A 451 14.53 -11.47 10.84
N SER A 452 14.22 -12.31 11.83
CA SER A 452 13.38 -11.90 12.96
C SER A 452 14.13 -10.93 13.86
N LEU A 453 13.64 -9.70 13.95
CA LEU A 453 14.10 -8.69 14.91
C LEU A 453 13.37 -8.87 16.24
N HIS A 454 12.04 -8.99 16.20
CA HIS A 454 11.22 -9.16 17.40
C HIS A 454 10.07 -10.12 17.18
N GLU A 455 9.77 -10.89 18.24
CA GLU A 455 8.52 -11.63 18.39
C GLU A 455 7.89 -11.31 19.75
N ARG A 456 6.58 -11.05 19.77
CA ARG A 456 5.81 -10.81 20.99
C ARG A 456 4.52 -11.60 20.97
N ASP A 457 4.26 -12.33 22.03
CA ASP A 457 2.97 -13.01 22.21
C ASP A 457 1.84 -11.98 22.32
N LEU A 458 0.76 -12.21 21.57
CA LEU A 458 -0.49 -11.48 21.74
C LEU A 458 -1.13 -11.86 23.08
N PRO A 459 -1.97 -11.00 23.67
CA PRO A 459 -2.69 -11.33 24.89
C PRO A 459 -3.54 -12.59 24.72
N LEU A 460 -3.59 -13.43 25.76
CA LEU A 460 -4.36 -14.66 25.73
C LEU A 460 -5.87 -14.37 25.61
N ALA A 461 -6.53 -15.08 24.72
CA ALA A 461 -7.98 -15.06 24.65
C ALA A 461 -8.61 -15.80 25.82
N HIS A 462 -9.75 -15.32 26.26
CA HIS A 462 -10.46 -15.90 27.40
C HIS A 462 -10.96 -17.32 27.17
N SER A 463 -11.35 -17.67 25.95
CA SER A 463 -11.94 -18.99 25.64
C SER A 463 -10.95 -19.98 25.02
N GLY A 464 -9.77 -19.55 24.62
CA GLY A 464 -8.72 -20.38 24.00
C GLY A 464 -9.10 -21.01 22.65
N ASN A 465 -10.16 -20.53 22.00
CA ASN A 465 -10.66 -21.18 20.79
C ASN A 465 -9.99 -20.72 19.49
N TRP A 466 -9.84 -19.45 19.30
CA TRP A 466 -9.04 -18.85 18.23
C TRP A 466 -8.19 -17.77 18.85
N ASN A 467 -6.90 -17.86 18.70
CA ASN A 467 -5.97 -16.91 19.25
C ASN A 467 -5.13 -16.28 18.16
N GLY A 468 -4.97 -14.99 18.23
CA GLY A 468 -4.16 -14.25 17.29
C GLY A 468 -4.97 -13.23 16.50
N ALA A 469 -4.35 -12.63 15.51
CA ALA A 469 -4.97 -11.70 14.59
C ALA A 469 -4.89 -12.26 13.17
N LEU A 470 -6.03 -12.30 12.48
CA LEU A 470 -6.15 -12.67 11.08
C LEU A 470 -6.15 -11.42 10.21
N ALA A 471 -6.75 -10.33 10.69
CA ALA A 471 -6.71 -9.03 10.06
C ALA A 471 -5.27 -8.50 9.96
N ALA A 472 -4.98 -7.73 8.93
CA ALA A 472 -3.75 -6.97 8.89
C ALA A 472 -3.66 -6.03 10.09
N PRO A 473 -2.46 -5.81 10.65
CA PRO A 473 -2.23 -4.73 11.59
C PRO A 473 -2.47 -3.36 10.96
N THR A 474 -2.48 -2.33 11.81
CA THR A 474 -2.46 -0.93 11.38
C THR A 474 -1.33 -0.22 12.08
N LEU A 475 -0.47 0.44 11.30
CA LEU A 475 0.61 1.30 11.79
C LEU A 475 0.15 2.76 11.74
N ALA A 476 0.20 3.43 12.86
CA ALA A 476 -0.09 4.86 12.97
C ALA A 476 0.49 5.40 14.27
N ASN A 477 0.71 6.69 14.36
CA ASN A 477 0.87 7.38 15.64
C ASN A 477 -0.54 7.64 16.19
N ILE A 478 -0.87 7.10 17.37
CA ILE A 478 -2.21 7.20 17.97
C ILE A 478 -2.22 8.02 19.27
N ASP A 479 -1.10 8.60 19.65
CA ASP A 479 -0.97 9.39 20.89
C ASP A 479 -0.08 10.62 20.74
N ASP A 480 0.23 11.28 21.87
CA ASP A 480 0.99 12.52 21.87
C ASP A 480 2.52 12.32 21.72
N ASP A 481 3.03 11.09 21.77
CA ASP A 481 4.46 10.86 21.56
C ASP A 481 4.75 10.63 20.05
N PRO A 482 6.00 10.83 19.60
CA PRO A 482 6.29 10.76 18.17
C PRO A 482 6.48 9.34 17.61
N ASP A 483 6.50 8.32 18.47
CA ASP A 483 6.68 6.94 18.04
C ASP A 483 5.41 6.39 17.37
N LEU A 484 5.53 5.34 16.60
CA LEU A 484 4.38 4.67 15.99
C LEU A 484 3.79 3.62 16.92
N GLU A 485 2.50 3.39 16.78
CA GLU A 485 1.82 2.25 17.35
C GLU A 485 1.41 1.23 16.29
N LEU A 486 1.31 -0.01 16.77
CA LEU A 486 0.76 -1.14 16.04
C LEU A 486 -0.58 -1.52 16.64
N VAL A 487 -1.66 -1.27 15.91
CA VAL A 487 -3.03 -1.61 16.31
C VAL A 487 -3.47 -2.90 15.64
N LEU A 488 -4.03 -3.82 16.41
CA LEU A 488 -4.43 -5.15 15.97
C LEU A 488 -5.86 -5.48 16.40
N ASN A 489 -6.68 -5.88 15.43
CA ASN A 489 -7.97 -6.47 15.73
C ASN A 489 -7.81 -7.99 15.85
N THR A 490 -7.98 -8.53 17.03
CA THR A 490 -7.70 -9.93 17.32
C THR A 490 -8.94 -10.81 17.27
N ALA A 491 -8.76 -12.11 17.14
CA ALA A 491 -9.87 -13.06 17.06
C ALA A 491 -10.70 -13.16 18.35
N HIS A 492 -10.09 -12.99 19.52
CA HIS A 492 -10.79 -13.12 20.81
C HIS A 492 -10.28 -12.21 21.92
N SER A 493 -9.18 -11.52 21.72
CA SER A 493 -8.54 -10.71 22.77
C SER A 493 -8.93 -9.23 22.71
N GLY A 494 -9.81 -8.85 21.80
CA GLY A 494 -10.19 -7.45 21.56
C GLY A 494 -9.25 -6.72 20.61
N LEU A 495 -9.36 -5.41 20.60
CA LEU A 495 -8.34 -4.54 20.02
C LEU A 495 -7.15 -4.43 20.98
N VAL A 496 -5.97 -4.45 20.38
CA VAL A 496 -4.71 -4.38 21.11
C VAL A 496 -3.82 -3.36 20.43
N ALA A 497 -3.27 -2.43 21.19
CA ALA A 497 -2.25 -1.49 20.70
C ALA A 497 -0.91 -1.77 21.36
N TYR A 498 0.14 -1.75 20.55
CA TYR A 498 1.53 -1.81 21.00
C TYR A 498 2.22 -0.53 20.59
N ASP A 499 2.93 0.06 21.51
CA ASP A 499 3.90 1.10 21.24
C ASP A 499 5.16 0.49 20.61
N LEU A 500 5.73 1.16 19.62
CA LEU A 500 6.95 0.80 18.89
C LEU A 500 8.07 1.80 19.21
N PRO A 501 8.75 1.70 20.37
CA PRO A 501 9.66 2.74 20.81
C PRO A 501 10.86 2.91 19.89
N GLY A 502 11.17 4.17 19.57
CA GLY A 502 12.30 4.54 18.73
C GLY A 502 11.95 4.68 17.25
N THR A 503 10.66 4.80 16.91
CA THR A 503 10.15 4.90 15.54
C THR A 503 9.68 6.31 15.15
N ALA A 504 10.07 7.33 15.91
CA ALA A 504 9.65 8.73 15.67
C ALA A 504 9.99 9.26 14.27
N ASP A 505 11.00 8.72 13.62
CA ASP A 505 11.42 9.08 12.26
C ASP A 505 11.02 8.01 11.21
N ALA A 506 10.14 7.07 11.59
CA ALA A 506 9.74 5.96 10.73
C ALA A 506 9.04 6.42 9.44
N ARG A 507 9.23 5.65 8.40
CA ARG A 507 8.61 5.85 7.08
C ARG A 507 7.65 4.72 6.78
N ILE A 508 6.33 4.98 6.79
CA ILE A 508 5.32 3.97 6.48
C ILE A 508 5.21 3.78 4.96
N LEU A 509 5.27 2.53 4.50
CA LEU A 509 5.14 2.14 3.10
C LEU A 509 3.81 1.42 2.81
N TRP A 510 3.32 0.64 3.76
CA TRP A 510 2.05 -0.08 3.71
C TRP A 510 1.44 -0.06 5.10
N SER A 511 0.48 0.84 5.34
CA SER A 511 0.07 1.21 6.70
C SER A 511 -0.90 0.24 7.36
N THR A 512 -1.73 -0.46 6.57
CA THR A 512 -2.85 -1.27 7.06
C THR A 512 -3.28 -2.28 6.00
N GLY A 513 -4.28 -3.09 6.28
CA GLY A 513 -4.83 -4.03 5.30
C GLY A 513 -5.22 -3.35 3.99
N ARG A 514 -4.82 -3.93 2.88
CA ARG A 514 -4.99 -3.37 1.53
C ARG A 514 -4.30 -2.02 1.31
N GLY A 515 -3.26 -1.73 2.08
CA GLY A 515 -2.33 -0.61 1.88
C GLY A 515 -2.73 0.71 2.52
N ASN A 516 -4.00 1.03 2.55
CA ASN A 516 -4.53 2.32 3.00
C ASN A 516 -5.90 2.19 3.64
N TYR A 517 -6.43 3.28 4.21
CA TYR A 517 -7.74 3.28 4.86
C TYR A 517 -8.93 3.23 3.88
N GLN A 518 -8.71 3.47 2.61
CA GLN A 518 -9.69 3.28 1.54
C GLN A 518 -9.73 1.82 1.03
N ARG A 519 -8.80 0.97 1.45
CA ARG A 519 -8.72 -0.47 1.12
C ARG A 519 -8.57 -0.78 -0.37
N THR A 520 -7.92 0.07 -1.12
CA THR A 520 -7.84 0.00 -2.58
C THR A 520 -6.91 -1.09 -3.10
N GLY A 521 -5.97 -1.57 -2.30
CA GLY A 521 -4.91 -2.48 -2.78
C GLY A 521 -4.00 -1.85 -3.82
N ALA A 522 -3.97 -0.53 -3.84
CA ALA A 522 -3.09 0.25 -4.70
C ALA A 522 -2.20 1.14 -3.84
N PHE A 523 -1.06 1.46 -4.37
CA PHE A 523 -0.28 2.60 -3.91
C PHE A 523 -0.98 3.89 -4.39
N LEU A 524 -2.23 4.10 -3.95
CA LEU A 524 -2.92 5.38 -4.14
C LEU A 524 -2.36 6.45 -3.21
N HIS A 525 -1.08 6.36 -2.89
CA HIS A 525 -0.40 7.49 -2.30
C HIS A 525 -0.07 8.44 -3.44
N GLY A 526 -0.71 9.59 -3.44
CA GLY A 526 -0.16 10.71 -4.14
C GLY A 526 1.34 10.71 -3.84
N SER A 527 2.18 10.75 -4.85
CA SER A 527 3.62 10.68 -4.66
C SER A 527 4.23 12.01 -5.01
N LEU A 528 4.92 12.62 -4.06
CA LEU A 528 5.73 13.81 -4.33
C LEU A 528 7.10 13.48 -4.95
N ARG A 529 7.36 12.22 -5.34
CA ARG A 529 8.63 11.80 -5.95
C ARG A 529 8.99 12.59 -7.21
N ALA A 530 7.99 12.99 -8.01
CA ALA A 530 8.17 13.84 -9.19
C ALA A 530 8.52 15.31 -8.85
N SER A 531 8.41 15.71 -7.58
CA SER A 531 8.70 17.06 -7.14
C SER A 531 10.18 17.41 -7.34
N ARG A 532 10.42 18.65 -7.70
CA ARG A 532 11.76 19.13 -8.07
C ARG A 532 12.06 20.50 -7.51
N VAL A 533 13.34 20.77 -7.32
CA VAL A 533 13.86 22.05 -6.92
C VAL A 533 14.79 22.56 -8.00
N SER A 534 14.70 23.82 -8.30
CA SER A 534 15.63 24.50 -9.20
C SER A 534 16.04 25.85 -8.62
N VAL A 535 17.25 26.26 -8.93
CA VAL A 535 17.81 27.56 -8.51
C VAL A 535 18.48 28.24 -9.70
N GLN A 536 18.22 29.55 -9.86
CA GLN A 536 18.76 30.33 -10.96
C GLN A 536 19.23 31.69 -10.46
N PRO A 537 20.33 32.24 -11.02
CA PRO A 537 21.29 31.62 -11.95
C PRO A 537 22.17 30.55 -11.26
N ILE A 538 22.72 29.61 -12.04
CA ILE A 538 23.57 28.52 -11.51
C ILE A 538 25.01 28.96 -11.20
N LEU A 539 25.42 30.11 -11.73
CA LEU A 539 26.76 30.72 -11.53
C LEU A 539 26.59 32.18 -11.10
N PRO A 540 26.06 32.44 -9.89
CA PRO A 540 25.89 33.81 -9.40
C PRO A 540 27.22 34.44 -8.99
N GLY A 541 27.33 35.74 -9.14
CA GLY A 541 28.37 36.54 -8.49
C GLY A 541 28.05 36.89 -7.05
N PRO A 542 29.04 37.40 -6.28
CA PRO A 542 28.75 37.98 -4.95
C PRO A 542 27.77 39.15 -5.08
N GLY A 543 26.75 39.16 -4.22
CA GLY A 543 25.69 40.16 -4.25
C GLY A 543 24.56 39.89 -5.25
N ASP A 544 24.71 38.92 -6.13
CA ASP A 544 23.66 38.55 -7.09
C ASP A 544 22.45 37.92 -6.40
N ALA A 545 21.27 38.17 -6.96
CA ALA A 545 20.04 37.51 -6.53
C ALA A 545 19.92 36.11 -7.16
N LEU A 546 19.48 35.17 -6.34
CA LEU A 546 19.07 33.83 -6.75
C LEU A 546 17.56 33.68 -6.58
N THR A 547 16.94 32.96 -7.48
CA THR A 547 15.54 32.54 -7.34
C THR A 547 15.50 31.02 -7.20
N TYR A 548 14.94 30.57 -6.08
CA TYR A 548 14.57 29.17 -5.85
C TYR A 548 13.14 28.94 -6.35
N THR A 549 12.94 27.82 -7.01
CA THR A 549 11.61 27.33 -7.41
C THR A 549 11.49 25.90 -6.98
N ILE A 550 10.57 25.64 -6.04
CA ILE A 550 10.17 24.32 -5.60
C ILE A 550 8.85 24.01 -6.29
N ARG A 551 8.79 22.93 -7.02
CA ARG A 551 7.58 22.44 -7.66
C ARG A 551 7.22 21.11 -7.04
N LEU A 552 6.07 21.09 -6.36
CA LEU A 552 5.48 19.87 -5.84
C LEU A 552 4.59 19.30 -6.95
N ASP A 553 4.93 18.14 -7.39
CA ASP A 553 4.18 17.39 -8.41
C ASP A 553 3.63 16.13 -7.75
N ASN A 554 2.30 15.97 -7.81
CA ASN A 554 1.57 14.76 -7.46
C ASN A 554 0.87 14.28 -8.72
N PRO A 555 1.60 13.61 -9.65
CA PRO A 555 1.06 13.27 -10.96
C PRO A 555 0.01 12.16 -10.92
N PHE A 556 0.02 11.35 -9.87
CA PHE A 556 -0.84 10.18 -9.72
C PHE A 556 -1.37 10.09 -8.29
N GLY A 557 -2.59 9.55 -8.14
CA GLY A 557 -3.21 9.33 -6.84
C GLY A 557 -3.96 10.55 -6.30
N PRO A 558 -4.65 10.40 -5.15
CA PRO A 558 -5.45 11.44 -4.55
C PRO A 558 -4.63 12.66 -4.13
N ALA A 559 -5.31 13.76 -3.84
CA ALA A 559 -4.68 14.92 -3.25
C ALA A 559 -3.96 14.53 -1.93
N LEU A 560 -2.80 15.13 -1.68
CA LEU A 560 -2.01 14.91 -0.47
C LEU A 560 -2.29 16.05 0.53
N PRO A 561 -3.19 15.87 1.48
CA PRO A 561 -3.42 16.84 2.54
C PRO A 561 -2.26 16.83 3.53
N GLY A 562 -1.96 17.98 4.13
CA GLY A 562 -0.94 18.07 5.17
C GLY A 562 0.51 18.01 4.68
N ALA A 563 0.74 18.03 3.36
CA ALA A 563 2.09 18.06 2.82
C ALA A 563 2.86 19.30 3.30
N ARG A 564 4.17 19.14 3.54
CA ARG A 564 5.05 20.17 4.08
C ARG A 564 6.31 20.33 3.26
N VAL A 565 6.83 21.54 3.21
CA VAL A 565 8.16 21.83 2.66
C VAL A 565 8.94 22.59 3.70
N THR A 566 10.19 22.19 3.91
CA THR A 566 11.14 22.91 4.77
C THR A 566 12.47 23.08 4.03
N ASP A 567 12.97 24.30 3.96
CA ASP A 567 14.29 24.60 3.39
C ASP A 567 15.05 25.52 4.34
N THR A 568 16.14 25.02 4.90
CA THR A 568 17.02 25.83 5.74
C THR A 568 18.07 26.51 4.85
N LEU A 569 17.97 27.83 4.78
CA LEU A 569 18.87 28.64 3.96
C LEU A 569 20.32 28.56 4.45
N PRO A 570 21.28 28.28 3.55
CA PRO A 570 22.70 28.26 3.93
C PRO A 570 23.20 29.67 4.33
N ALA A 571 24.23 29.70 5.16
CA ALA A 571 24.79 30.96 5.71
C ALA A 571 25.36 31.90 4.64
N GLU A 572 25.61 31.40 3.46
CA GLU A 572 26.14 32.11 2.29
C GLU A 572 25.10 32.98 1.57
N VAL A 573 23.84 32.91 1.96
CA VAL A 573 22.77 33.69 1.34
C VAL A 573 21.93 34.46 2.35
N HIS A 574 21.23 35.50 1.88
CA HIS A 574 20.32 36.30 2.66
C HIS A 574 18.96 36.36 1.98
N TYR A 575 17.90 36.08 2.74
CA TYR A 575 16.53 36.06 2.23
C TYR A 575 16.06 37.48 1.79
N LEU A 576 15.32 37.53 0.66
CA LEU A 576 14.82 38.81 0.09
C LEU A 576 13.41 39.20 0.51
N GLY A 577 12.71 38.38 1.29
CA GLY A 577 11.36 38.71 1.77
C GLY A 577 10.25 38.56 0.71
N ASN A 578 10.45 37.78 -0.33
CA ASN A 578 9.57 37.62 -1.49
C ASN A 578 9.06 36.19 -1.69
N LEU A 579 8.89 35.43 -0.61
CA LEU A 579 8.29 34.10 -0.64
C LEU A 579 6.85 34.18 -1.15
N TRP A 580 6.54 33.29 -2.08
CA TRP A 580 5.22 33.12 -2.66
C TRP A 580 4.95 31.63 -2.97
N ALA A 581 3.70 31.22 -2.81
CA ALA A 581 3.24 29.89 -3.25
C ALA A 581 1.91 30.00 -3.98
N SER A 582 1.68 29.09 -4.94
CA SER A 582 0.44 29.04 -5.73
C SER A 582 -0.78 28.65 -4.88
N SER A 583 -0.58 27.91 -3.78
CA SER A 583 -1.60 27.53 -2.80
C SER A 583 -0.94 27.21 -1.46
N GLY A 584 -1.73 26.96 -0.42
CA GLY A 584 -1.25 26.58 0.92
C GLY A 584 -0.77 27.75 1.77
N GLY A 585 -0.41 27.46 3.01
CA GLY A 585 0.20 28.40 3.96
C GLY A 585 1.72 28.39 3.84
N TYR A 586 2.37 29.53 3.88
CA TYR A 586 3.82 29.62 3.79
C TYR A 586 4.40 30.74 4.64
N GLY A 587 5.64 30.59 5.04
CA GLY A 587 6.34 31.54 5.88
C GLY A 587 7.86 31.39 5.85
N GLU A 588 8.54 32.38 6.40
CA GLU A 588 9.97 32.34 6.70
C GLU A 588 10.22 32.82 8.12
N ALA A 589 10.99 32.07 8.85
CA ALA A 589 11.46 32.44 10.18
C ALA A 589 12.89 31.93 10.39
N ASP A 590 13.76 32.82 10.89
CA ASP A 590 15.15 32.50 11.25
C ASP A 590 15.97 31.80 10.15
N GLY A 591 15.70 32.14 8.87
CA GLY A 591 16.37 31.53 7.72
C GLY A 591 15.80 30.18 7.30
N VAL A 592 14.64 29.80 7.81
CA VAL A 592 13.92 28.59 7.41
C VAL A 592 12.68 28.96 6.61
N ILE A 593 12.63 28.53 5.36
CA ILE A 593 11.45 28.62 4.49
C ILE A 593 10.54 27.43 4.82
N THR A 594 9.26 27.70 5.05
CA THR A 594 8.25 26.67 5.30
C THR A 594 7.04 26.85 4.38
N TRP A 595 6.44 25.76 3.98
CA TRP A 595 5.15 25.71 3.32
C TRP A 595 4.36 24.50 3.87
N THR A 596 3.04 24.67 4.00
CA THR A 596 2.11 23.58 4.36
C THR A 596 0.84 23.69 3.55
N GLY A 597 0.28 22.57 3.12
CA GLY A 597 -0.97 22.60 2.36
C GLY A 597 -1.28 21.27 1.69
N THR A 598 -2.34 21.28 0.91
CA THR A 598 -2.71 20.16 0.05
C THR A 598 -1.99 20.27 -1.29
N VAL A 599 -1.40 19.17 -1.77
CA VAL A 599 -0.92 19.03 -3.15
C VAL A 599 -1.97 18.25 -3.93
N PRO A 600 -2.75 18.91 -4.80
CA PRO A 600 -3.82 18.24 -5.55
C PRO A 600 -3.26 17.21 -6.52
N ALA A 601 -4.09 16.24 -6.93
CA ALA A 601 -3.78 15.32 -8.02
C ALA A 601 -3.56 16.11 -9.33
N ALA A 602 -2.53 15.75 -10.08
CA ALA A 602 -2.17 16.29 -11.39
C ALA A 602 -2.02 17.84 -11.48
N VAL A 603 -2.26 18.59 -10.39
CA VAL A 603 -2.10 20.05 -10.35
C VAL A 603 -0.90 20.43 -9.48
N PRO A 604 0.20 20.88 -10.06
CA PRO A 604 1.40 21.16 -9.29
C PRO A 604 1.26 22.41 -8.40
N VAL A 605 1.82 22.33 -7.21
CA VAL A 605 2.02 23.51 -6.35
C VAL A 605 3.42 24.07 -6.58
N THR A 606 3.50 25.36 -6.83
CA THR A 606 4.76 26.06 -7.06
C THR A 606 5.04 27.01 -5.93
N ILE A 607 6.24 26.90 -5.33
CA ILE A 607 6.74 27.77 -4.28
C ILE A 607 7.98 28.48 -4.81
N THR A 608 8.06 29.79 -4.68
CA THR A 608 9.22 30.58 -5.13
C THR A 608 9.67 31.54 -4.05
N PHE A 609 10.97 31.72 -3.94
CA PHE A 609 11.57 32.73 -3.09
C PHE A 609 12.93 33.19 -3.64
N GLY A 610 13.33 34.38 -3.25
CA GLY A 610 14.60 34.96 -3.63
C GLY A 610 15.55 35.09 -2.45
N VAL A 611 16.84 34.93 -2.75
CA VAL A 611 17.93 35.20 -1.81
C VAL A 611 19.05 35.97 -2.53
N THR A 612 19.89 36.69 -1.78
CA THR A 612 21.13 37.31 -2.31
C THR A 612 22.34 36.53 -1.83
N VAL A 613 23.30 36.31 -2.73
CA VAL A 613 24.60 35.71 -2.41
C VAL A 613 25.43 36.68 -1.57
N SER A 614 26.08 36.20 -0.53
CA SER A 614 26.94 37.02 0.34
C SER A 614 28.08 37.67 -0.47
N GLU A 615 28.28 38.96 -0.28
CA GLU A 615 29.38 39.72 -0.88
C GLU A 615 30.78 39.26 -0.40
N GLN A 616 30.81 38.46 0.68
CA GLN A 616 32.08 37.96 1.24
C GLN A 616 32.66 36.77 0.47
N ILE A 617 31.93 36.22 -0.50
CA ILE A 617 32.41 35.10 -1.33
C ILE A 617 33.32 35.62 -2.41
N THR A 618 34.65 35.55 -2.19
CA THR A 618 35.67 36.07 -3.08
C THR A 618 36.31 35.01 -3.97
N THR A 619 36.05 33.74 -3.74
CA THR A 619 36.56 32.59 -4.53
C THR A 619 35.38 31.68 -4.93
N PRO A 620 35.52 30.88 -6.00
CA PRO A 620 34.49 29.93 -6.39
C PRO A 620 34.11 29.01 -5.21
N GLN A 621 32.83 29.00 -4.86
CA GLN A 621 32.31 28.23 -3.74
C GLN A 621 30.93 27.63 -4.11
N ALA A 622 30.71 26.36 -3.75
CA ALA A 622 29.42 25.76 -3.84
C ALA A 622 28.52 26.26 -2.69
N ILE A 623 27.33 26.69 -3.04
CA ILE A 623 26.26 26.97 -2.10
C ILE A 623 25.21 25.88 -2.31
N ALA A 624 24.97 25.08 -1.29
CA ALA A 624 24.03 23.97 -1.32
C ALA A 624 22.93 24.19 -0.31
N SER A 625 21.70 23.97 -0.73
CA SER A 625 20.52 23.86 0.12
C SER A 625 19.89 22.49 -0.12
N THR A 626 19.29 21.89 0.89
CA THR A 626 18.51 20.66 0.77
C THR A 626 17.10 20.96 1.22
N VAL A 627 16.18 20.90 0.26
CA VAL A 627 14.75 21.07 0.50
C VAL A 627 14.18 19.74 0.97
N LEU A 628 13.57 19.71 2.13
CA LEU A 628 12.81 18.58 2.63
C LEU A 628 11.36 18.74 2.17
N ILE A 629 10.82 17.71 1.54
CA ILE A 629 9.44 17.65 1.05
C ILE A 629 8.77 16.46 1.74
N ASP A 630 7.90 16.75 2.70
CA ASP A 630 7.08 15.79 3.44
C ASP A 630 5.73 15.68 2.73
N ASP A 631 5.27 14.48 2.44
CA ASP A 631 4.00 14.23 1.75
C ASP A 631 2.78 14.25 2.68
N GLY A 632 2.99 14.42 3.98
CA GLY A 632 1.94 14.39 5.00
C GLY A 632 1.54 12.97 5.42
N LEU A 633 2.21 11.95 4.86
CA LEU A 633 1.98 10.53 5.14
C LEU A 633 3.21 9.86 5.77
N GLY A 634 4.18 10.66 6.21
CA GLY A 634 5.43 10.17 6.80
C GLY A 634 6.59 10.00 5.82
N ASN A 635 6.39 10.22 4.51
CA ASN A 635 7.49 10.15 3.55
C ASN A 635 8.14 11.52 3.37
N VAL A 636 9.44 11.61 3.64
CA VAL A 636 10.23 12.83 3.46
C VAL A 636 11.23 12.64 2.32
N LEU A 637 11.12 13.50 1.32
CA LEU A 637 12.02 13.54 0.17
C LEU A 637 13.03 14.65 0.31
N GLU A 638 14.28 14.35 0.08
CA GLU A 638 15.33 15.35 -0.02
C GLU A 638 15.55 15.77 -1.48
N ARG A 639 15.58 17.09 -1.72
CA ARG A 639 15.88 17.66 -3.05
C ARG A 639 16.99 18.69 -2.93
N PRO A 640 18.21 18.33 -3.36
CA PRO A 640 19.33 19.26 -3.29
C PRO A 640 19.21 20.34 -4.38
N ALA A 641 19.55 21.57 -4.00
CA ALA A 641 19.74 22.71 -4.90
C ALA A 641 21.16 23.24 -4.72
N VAL A 642 21.95 23.26 -5.79
CA VAL A 642 23.36 23.66 -5.73
C VAL A 642 23.66 24.72 -6.79
N VAL A 643 24.34 25.78 -6.39
CA VAL A 643 24.93 26.78 -7.29
C VAL A 643 26.42 26.94 -7.00
N ILE A 644 27.17 27.40 -8.00
CA ILE A 644 28.58 27.74 -7.82
C ILE A 644 28.73 29.26 -7.81
N ALA A 645 28.76 29.82 -6.62
CA ALA A 645 28.96 31.27 -6.47
C ALA A 645 30.40 31.68 -6.90
N ASN A 646 30.52 32.82 -7.56
CA ASN A 646 31.76 33.33 -8.10
C ASN A 646 32.52 32.35 -9.02
N GLY A 647 31.76 31.43 -9.67
CA GLY A 647 32.26 30.45 -10.62
C GLY A 647 32.49 31.07 -11.99
N HIS A 648 33.38 30.45 -12.77
CA HIS A 648 33.64 30.85 -14.17
C HIS A 648 33.23 29.72 -15.11
N PRO A 649 32.44 29.99 -16.17
CA PRO A 649 32.08 28.99 -17.15
C PRO A 649 33.34 28.56 -17.94
N VAL A 650 33.57 27.26 -18.03
CA VAL A 650 34.60 26.70 -18.88
C VAL A 650 33.95 26.20 -20.17
N TYR A 651 34.22 26.88 -21.29
CA TYR A 651 33.78 26.45 -22.61
C TYR A 651 34.76 25.42 -23.19
N LEU A 652 34.33 24.16 -23.23
CA LEU A 652 35.05 23.14 -24.00
C LEU A 652 34.60 23.21 -25.47
N PRO A 653 35.50 23.42 -26.45
CA PRO A 653 35.09 23.40 -27.84
C PRO A 653 34.62 21.99 -28.23
N LEU A 654 33.36 21.88 -28.59
CA LEU A 654 32.79 20.65 -29.14
C LEU A 654 33.30 20.52 -30.60
N VAL A 655 34.28 19.68 -30.81
CA VAL A 655 34.70 19.32 -32.18
C VAL A 655 33.77 18.18 -32.63
N LEU A 656 32.69 18.55 -33.32
CA LEU A 656 31.90 17.59 -34.09
C LEU A 656 32.76 17.09 -35.26
N ARG A 657 33.03 15.79 -35.29
CA ARG A 657 33.57 15.07 -36.44
C ARG A 657 32.49 14.29 -37.14
#